data_136e5e841356147350aeacde94b628d0
#
_entry.id   136e5e841356147350aeacde94b628d0
#
_cell.length_a   1.000
_cell.length_b   1.000
_cell.length_c   1.000
_cell.angle_alpha   90.00
_cell.angle_beta   90.00
_cell.angle_gamma   90.00
#
_symmetry.space_group_name_H-M   'P 1'
#
loop_
_entity.id
_entity.type
_entity.pdbx_description
1 polymer ?
#
loop_
_entity_poly.entity_id
_entity_poly.type
_entity_poly.pdbx_seq_one_letter_code
_entity_poly.pdbx_strand_id
1 'polypeptide(L)'
;VKKIASATDPLWYKDAVIYELHVRAFADSNNDGIGDFPGLLSRLDYLQDLGITVIWLLPFFPSPLRDDGYDIANYVDVNPSYGTLNDFKAFLDAAHQRGMQVLIELVVNHTSDQHPWFKAARLAPPGSPQRNMYVWSDTDQHYKDARIIFTDTEKSNWTWDETAHAYYWHRFFSHQPDLNYDNPLVLDEILKAMRFWLDMGVDGLRMDAIPYLCERDGTSCENLPETHHIIRQLRAAIDAEYDNRLILAEANQWPADVRPYFGDGDECHMAFHFPLMPRIYMALRQEDRLPITDIMAQTPPIPDNCQWGLFLRNHDELTLEMVTDDERDYMYFAYSADPRMRINVGIRRRLAPLVDNNRRRIELLNSILLSFPGTPILYYGDEIGMGDNIYLGDRNGVRTPMQWTSDRNAGFSKCDPARLYLPVVMDPIYGYQVVNVEAQLSDQSSLLHWTRNMIALRKLFQVFGRGTLTFLNPSNRKIIAYLRELERDGFHETVLCVANLSRFAQPVTLDLANYAGFEPVEMLGYVSFPTITKEPYSLTLAPYSFLWLELQAAGAINELPVDLELEVPTQMEAPAALPLLAASWEEFLRDAGASILEPALLEWLPRRRWFGARTRVIESVKVRNWVELPMQSGGGHESHPHSDGSAVSGVSPALFFFDVKYRDAGPTDTYQVPLAIASGSALIEITENQPQSIIAKMSTASGSAVLYDAVHLQELHQELLHEIAGNATLALKETPAAASQLAFTAAPAFPIPDGVTDIQQGAAVRGPVSLTAQPGEAAEPPRGETETIQSSVGHRIQLRESPSAGFQVPEDGRLDARASRAFPSELMEQRLTSRLGSAEQSNTSILYGNQFFLKLFRRLQLNENPDVEIGRFLTEVAHFPCIPPFFGEISLSSPGSEKTTVAMLQGLVPNDGDGWQWFVNHVSHWLSSVESPATNLVAPIPNFQSARTDVSKDLGAAQQTLQAAAFLGRLTAQMHLALSSSTDLAAFVPEPITENDLARDIQRIEAQIKSTLDALKAK
;
A
#
# COMPACT_ATOMS: atom_id res chain seq x y z
N VAL A 1 -31.06 24.30 -7.32
CA VAL A 1 -30.21 23.07 -7.42
C VAL A 1 -29.23 23.18 -6.27
N LYS A 2 -29.31 22.26 -5.28
CA LYS A 2 -28.30 22.20 -4.21
C LYS A 2 -27.02 21.68 -4.85
N LYS A 3 -25.99 22.53 -4.97
CA LYS A 3 -24.63 22.11 -5.30
C LYS A 3 -24.20 21.04 -4.28
N ILE A 4 -23.98 19.82 -4.73
CA ILE A 4 -23.38 18.78 -3.91
C ILE A 4 -21.91 19.17 -3.76
N ALA A 5 -21.45 19.43 -2.54
CA ALA A 5 -20.09 19.80 -2.24
C ALA A 5 -19.17 18.61 -2.56
N SER A 6 -18.57 18.62 -3.71
CA SER A 6 -17.37 17.86 -4.07
C SER A 6 -16.16 18.50 -3.37
N ALA A 7 -15.04 17.79 -3.30
CA ALA A 7 -13.81 18.17 -2.61
C ALA A 7 -13.59 19.69 -2.47
N THR A 8 -13.27 20.16 -1.30
CA THR A 8 -13.10 21.61 -1.01
C THR A 8 -11.89 22.22 -1.73
N ASP A 9 -10.89 21.41 -2.12
CA ASP A 9 -9.71 21.83 -2.89
C ASP A 9 -9.97 21.68 -4.40
N PRO A 10 -9.91 22.74 -5.20
CA PRO A 10 -10.07 22.66 -6.65
C PRO A 10 -8.95 21.88 -7.36
N LEU A 11 -7.82 21.69 -6.70
CA LEU A 11 -6.65 20.93 -7.22
C LEU A 11 -6.53 19.53 -6.62
N TRP A 12 -7.59 18.96 -6.05
CA TRP A 12 -7.63 17.67 -5.39
C TRP A 12 -6.98 16.53 -6.21
N TYR A 13 -7.11 16.59 -7.54
CA TYR A 13 -6.54 15.58 -8.45
C TYR A 13 -5.02 15.56 -8.49
N LYS A 14 -4.32 16.62 -8.05
CA LYS A 14 -2.86 16.63 -7.98
C LYS A 14 -2.32 15.72 -6.89
N ASP A 15 -3.02 15.64 -5.77
CA ASP A 15 -2.64 14.82 -4.61
C ASP A 15 -3.30 13.43 -4.64
N ALA A 16 -4.13 13.17 -5.65
CA ALA A 16 -4.88 11.93 -5.78
C ALA A 16 -3.99 10.72 -6.04
N VAL A 17 -4.52 9.55 -5.68
CA VAL A 17 -4.08 8.22 -6.12
C VAL A 17 -5.27 7.55 -6.78
N ILE A 18 -5.20 7.38 -8.08
CA ILE A 18 -6.28 6.83 -8.91
C ILE A 18 -6.12 5.31 -9.00
N TYR A 19 -7.24 4.59 -8.87
CA TYR A 19 -7.29 3.15 -9.07
C TYR A 19 -8.23 2.83 -10.24
N GLU A 20 -7.66 2.30 -11.30
CA GLU A 20 -8.34 1.93 -12.53
C GLU A 20 -8.88 0.51 -12.41
N LEU A 21 -10.18 0.33 -12.64
CA LEU A 21 -10.81 -0.99 -12.60
C LEU A 21 -11.94 -1.16 -13.61
N HIS A 22 -12.18 -2.40 -13.98
CA HIS A 22 -13.35 -2.81 -14.75
C HIS A 22 -14.40 -3.44 -13.83
N VAL A 23 -15.64 -2.94 -13.83
CA VAL A 23 -16.73 -3.45 -12.99
C VAL A 23 -16.88 -4.96 -13.16
N ARG A 24 -16.92 -5.44 -14.42
CA ARG A 24 -17.08 -6.87 -14.74
C ARG A 24 -15.94 -7.77 -14.24
N ALA A 25 -14.76 -7.18 -13.94
CA ALA A 25 -13.56 -7.92 -13.55
C ALA A 25 -13.34 -7.92 -12.03
N PHE A 26 -14.08 -7.13 -11.26
CA PHE A 26 -13.70 -6.83 -9.88
C PHE A 26 -14.37 -7.79 -8.87
N ALA A 27 -15.71 -7.87 -8.85
CA ALA A 27 -16.41 -8.82 -7.97
C ALA A 27 -17.82 -9.10 -8.49
N ASP A 28 -18.24 -10.36 -8.48
CA ASP A 28 -19.55 -10.85 -8.90
C ASP A 28 -20.42 -11.17 -7.68
N SER A 29 -21.47 -10.39 -7.45
CA SER A 29 -22.36 -10.56 -6.30
C SER A 29 -23.49 -11.55 -6.56
N ASN A 30 -23.95 -11.67 -7.81
CA ASN A 30 -25.13 -12.46 -8.20
C ASN A 30 -24.79 -13.87 -8.69
N ASN A 31 -23.48 -14.18 -8.86
CA ASN A 31 -22.94 -15.46 -9.32
C ASN A 31 -23.36 -15.83 -10.75
N ASP A 32 -23.43 -14.86 -11.65
CA ASP A 32 -23.64 -15.10 -13.08
C ASP A 32 -22.33 -15.22 -13.86
N GLY A 33 -21.20 -14.92 -13.27
CA GLY A 33 -19.86 -15.01 -13.83
C GLY A 33 -19.31 -13.67 -14.32
N ILE A 34 -20.02 -12.58 -14.09
CA ILE A 34 -19.70 -11.22 -14.49
C ILE A 34 -19.73 -10.33 -13.23
N GLY A 35 -18.72 -9.52 -13.02
CA GLY A 35 -18.71 -8.56 -11.92
C GLY A 35 -19.79 -7.48 -12.09
N ASP A 36 -20.29 -6.99 -10.97
CA ASP A 36 -21.40 -6.03 -10.93
C ASP A 36 -21.18 -4.91 -9.89
N PHE A 37 -22.01 -3.87 -9.93
CA PHE A 37 -21.92 -2.75 -8.98
C PHE A 37 -22.16 -3.16 -7.53
N PRO A 38 -23.11 -4.04 -7.17
CA PRO A 38 -23.21 -4.54 -5.81
C PRO A 38 -21.95 -5.31 -5.35
N GLY A 39 -21.31 -6.06 -6.25
CA GLY A 39 -20.03 -6.71 -5.99
C GLY A 39 -18.93 -5.70 -5.74
N LEU A 40 -18.80 -4.69 -6.61
CA LEU A 40 -17.85 -3.59 -6.42
C LEU A 40 -18.10 -2.83 -5.10
N LEU A 41 -19.37 -2.51 -4.80
CA LEU A 41 -19.77 -1.89 -3.55
C LEU A 41 -19.27 -2.68 -2.33
N SER A 42 -19.34 -4.01 -2.38
CA SER A 42 -18.87 -4.88 -1.29
C SER A 42 -17.35 -4.83 -1.06
N ARG A 43 -16.59 -4.26 -1.99
CA ARG A 43 -15.12 -4.17 -1.96
C ARG A 43 -14.58 -2.75 -1.76
N LEU A 44 -15.44 -1.76 -1.51
CA LEU A 44 -15.00 -0.38 -1.30
C LEU A 44 -14.09 -0.21 -0.07
N ASP A 45 -14.31 -0.99 0.98
CA ASP A 45 -13.46 -0.94 2.18
C ASP A 45 -12.02 -1.37 1.86
N TYR A 46 -11.82 -2.34 0.96
CA TYR A 46 -10.49 -2.72 0.47
C TYR A 46 -9.80 -1.56 -0.25
N LEU A 47 -10.50 -0.83 -1.12
CA LEU A 47 -9.93 0.32 -1.84
C LEU A 47 -9.60 1.48 -0.89
N GLN A 48 -10.48 1.75 0.08
CA GLN A 48 -10.23 2.74 1.12
C GLN A 48 -9.00 2.37 1.96
N ASP A 49 -8.90 1.10 2.35
CA ASP A 49 -7.81 0.56 3.15
C ASP A 49 -6.47 0.55 2.37
N LEU A 50 -6.50 0.30 1.06
CA LEU A 50 -5.34 0.47 0.17
C LEU A 50 -4.86 1.93 0.12
N GLY A 51 -5.71 2.88 0.47
CA GLY A 51 -5.41 4.32 0.49
C GLY A 51 -5.81 5.07 -0.78
N ILE A 52 -6.62 4.44 -1.64
CA ILE A 52 -7.13 5.02 -2.88
C ILE A 52 -8.02 6.23 -2.58
N THR A 53 -7.86 7.28 -3.38
CA THR A 53 -8.67 8.50 -3.26
C THR A 53 -9.60 8.70 -4.44
N VAL A 54 -9.35 8.02 -5.57
CA VAL A 54 -10.15 8.14 -6.78
C VAL A 54 -10.32 6.76 -7.42
N ILE A 55 -11.55 6.38 -7.73
CA ILE A 55 -11.86 5.17 -8.50
C ILE A 55 -12.15 5.59 -9.94
N TRP A 56 -11.37 5.08 -10.89
CA TRP A 56 -11.64 5.22 -12.31
C TRP A 56 -12.29 3.94 -12.83
N LEU A 57 -13.57 4.06 -13.27
CA LEU A 57 -14.34 2.98 -13.85
C LEU A 57 -14.19 2.97 -15.36
N LEU A 58 -13.73 1.84 -15.89
CA LEU A 58 -13.76 1.55 -17.33
C LEU A 58 -15.22 1.46 -17.82
N PRO A 59 -15.49 1.50 -19.14
CA PRO A 59 -16.85 1.64 -19.66
C PRO A 59 -17.81 0.59 -19.08
N PHE A 60 -18.92 1.06 -18.52
CA PHE A 60 -19.97 0.22 -17.94
C PHE A 60 -21.36 0.46 -18.56
N PHE A 61 -21.40 1.21 -19.65
CA PHE A 61 -22.61 1.54 -20.40
C PHE A 61 -23.16 0.32 -21.14
N PRO A 62 -24.46 0.33 -21.53
CA PRO A 62 -24.98 -0.65 -22.48
C PRO A 62 -24.14 -0.67 -23.75
N SER A 63 -23.60 -1.84 -24.06
CA SER A 63 -22.68 -2.10 -25.16
C SER A 63 -22.84 -3.55 -25.64
N PRO A 64 -22.62 -3.83 -26.95
CA PRO A 64 -22.44 -5.20 -27.42
C PRO A 64 -21.18 -5.89 -26.90
N LEU A 65 -20.27 -5.15 -26.22
CA LEU A 65 -19.00 -5.64 -25.67
C LEU A 65 -18.06 -6.24 -26.71
N ARG A 66 -18.07 -5.73 -27.94
CA ARG A 66 -17.12 -6.13 -28.98
C ARG A 66 -15.76 -5.49 -28.81
N ASP A 67 -15.71 -4.37 -28.12
CA ASP A 67 -14.49 -3.72 -27.65
C ASP A 67 -14.60 -3.34 -26.15
N ASP A 68 -14.90 -4.36 -25.34
CA ASP A 68 -14.87 -4.29 -23.89
C ASP A 68 -15.70 -3.15 -23.23
N GLY A 69 -16.67 -2.60 -23.97
CA GLY A 69 -17.54 -1.52 -23.53
C GLY A 69 -17.26 -0.18 -24.21
N TYR A 70 -16.13 0.00 -24.90
CA TYR A 70 -15.85 1.20 -25.67
C TYR A 70 -16.77 1.38 -26.89
N ASP A 71 -17.43 0.34 -27.35
CA ASP A 71 -18.51 0.37 -28.34
C ASP A 71 -19.87 0.68 -27.68
N ILE A 72 -20.08 1.94 -27.25
CA ILE A 72 -21.24 2.38 -26.47
C ILE A 72 -22.51 2.39 -27.34
N ALA A 73 -23.57 1.73 -26.84
CA ALA A 73 -24.89 1.75 -27.47
C ALA A 73 -25.91 2.67 -26.78
N ASN A 74 -25.63 3.12 -25.55
CA ASN A 74 -26.46 4.07 -24.82
C ASN A 74 -25.59 4.78 -23.75
N TYR A 75 -25.46 6.09 -23.80
CA TYR A 75 -24.61 6.88 -22.89
C TYR A 75 -25.20 7.12 -21.50
N VAL A 76 -26.50 6.93 -21.31
CA VAL A 76 -27.22 7.39 -20.11
C VAL A 76 -27.85 6.26 -19.31
N ASP A 77 -27.24 5.07 -19.36
CA ASP A 77 -27.69 3.89 -18.64
C ASP A 77 -26.52 3.00 -18.26
N VAL A 78 -26.77 2.02 -17.40
CA VAL A 78 -25.83 0.98 -16.96
C VAL A 78 -26.08 -0.29 -17.77
N ASN A 79 -25.02 -0.99 -18.15
CA ASN A 79 -25.13 -2.30 -18.79
C ASN A 79 -25.89 -3.25 -17.83
N PRO A 80 -26.99 -3.90 -18.31
CA PRO A 80 -27.80 -4.76 -17.45
C PRO A 80 -27.03 -5.91 -16.79
N SER A 81 -25.88 -6.31 -17.33
CA SER A 81 -25.01 -7.31 -16.71
C SER A 81 -24.24 -6.77 -15.50
N TYR A 82 -24.14 -5.46 -15.34
CA TYR A 82 -23.43 -4.83 -14.23
C TYR A 82 -24.36 -4.26 -13.15
N GLY A 83 -25.67 -4.29 -13.41
CA GLY A 83 -26.71 -3.78 -12.51
C GLY A 83 -27.57 -2.69 -13.14
N THR A 84 -28.05 -1.78 -12.31
CA THR A 84 -28.94 -0.68 -12.68
C THR A 84 -28.35 0.69 -12.34
N LEU A 85 -28.97 1.78 -12.84
CA LEU A 85 -28.60 3.14 -12.40
C LEU A 85 -28.71 3.34 -10.88
N ASN A 86 -29.62 2.64 -10.21
CA ASN A 86 -29.73 2.70 -8.75
C ASN A 86 -28.55 2.02 -8.06
N ASP A 87 -28.04 0.90 -8.61
CA ASP A 87 -26.86 0.22 -8.09
C ASP A 87 -25.60 1.07 -8.28
N PHE A 88 -25.46 1.71 -9.44
CA PHE A 88 -24.40 2.70 -9.65
C PHE A 88 -24.49 3.86 -8.67
N LYS A 89 -25.70 4.42 -8.46
CA LYS A 89 -25.86 5.51 -7.49
C LYS A 89 -25.55 5.09 -6.06
N ALA A 90 -25.93 3.90 -5.66
CA ALA A 90 -25.58 3.35 -4.34
C ALA A 90 -24.07 3.19 -4.18
N PHE A 91 -23.38 2.73 -5.22
CA PHE A 91 -21.92 2.68 -5.27
C PHE A 91 -21.29 4.07 -5.16
N LEU A 92 -21.76 5.04 -5.95
CA LEU A 92 -21.23 6.42 -5.97
C LEU A 92 -21.40 7.09 -4.59
N ASP A 93 -22.58 6.99 -4.00
CA ASP A 93 -22.86 7.54 -2.67
C ASP A 93 -21.97 6.90 -1.60
N ALA A 94 -21.72 5.59 -1.69
CA ALA A 94 -20.86 4.86 -0.76
C ALA A 94 -19.36 5.16 -0.94
N ALA A 95 -18.90 5.41 -2.16
CA ALA A 95 -17.55 5.87 -2.45
C ALA A 95 -17.31 7.26 -1.85
N HIS A 96 -18.26 8.19 -2.06
CA HIS A 96 -18.20 9.53 -1.49
C HIS A 96 -18.22 9.54 0.05
N GLN A 97 -19.01 8.66 0.69
CA GLN A 97 -19.01 8.50 2.15
C GLN A 97 -17.65 8.07 2.70
N ARG A 98 -16.84 7.39 1.89
CA ARG A 98 -15.47 6.99 2.23
C ARG A 98 -14.41 8.01 1.83
N GLY A 99 -14.81 9.16 1.29
CA GLY A 99 -13.91 10.22 0.81
C GLY A 99 -13.22 9.88 -0.50
N MET A 100 -13.75 8.95 -1.30
CA MET A 100 -13.25 8.60 -2.62
C MET A 100 -14.08 9.28 -3.70
N GLN A 101 -13.42 9.93 -4.68
CA GLN A 101 -14.01 10.47 -5.89
C GLN A 101 -14.18 9.35 -6.94
N VAL A 102 -15.07 9.57 -7.90
CA VAL A 102 -15.34 8.63 -8.98
C VAL A 102 -15.17 9.29 -10.34
N LEU A 103 -14.28 8.72 -11.16
CA LEU A 103 -14.11 9.02 -12.58
C LEU A 103 -14.81 7.95 -13.41
N ILE A 104 -15.46 8.35 -14.49
CA ILE A 104 -16.02 7.43 -15.47
C ILE A 104 -15.50 7.75 -16.86
N GLU A 105 -15.62 6.80 -17.77
CA GLU A 105 -15.35 7.02 -19.19
C GLU A 105 -16.38 7.91 -19.85
N LEU A 106 -15.94 8.68 -20.83
CA LEU A 106 -16.79 9.30 -21.80
C LEU A 106 -16.16 9.15 -23.20
N VAL A 107 -16.62 8.15 -23.96
CA VAL A 107 -16.17 7.91 -25.32
C VAL A 107 -16.80 8.97 -26.23
N VAL A 108 -16.01 9.94 -26.67
CA VAL A 108 -16.52 11.11 -27.42
C VAL A 108 -16.22 11.01 -28.90
N ASN A 109 -15.33 10.11 -29.33
CA ASN A 109 -14.93 9.98 -30.74
C ASN A 109 -15.93 9.18 -31.57
N HIS A 110 -16.48 8.10 -31.04
CA HIS A 110 -17.29 7.12 -31.77
C HIS A 110 -18.41 6.54 -30.93
N THR A 111 -19.29 5.77 -31.56
CA THR A 111 -20.28 4.94 -30.85
C THR A 111 -20.24 3.52 -31.41
N SER A 112 -20.99 2.60 -30.76
CA SER A 112 -21.29 1.30 -31.39
C SER A 112 -22.12 1.49 -32.67
N ASP A 113 -21.95 0.61 -33.66
CA ASP A 113 -22.87 0.47 -34.81
C ASP A 113 -24.30 0.07 -34.35
N GLN A 114 -24.45 -0.36 -33.09
CA GLN A 114 -25.75 -0.66 -32.46
C GLN A 114 -26.38 0.57 -31.78
N HIS A 115 -25.68 1.70 -31.68
CA HIS A 115 -26.24 2.93 -31.11
C HIS A 115 -27.48 3.41 -31.89
N PRO A 116 -28.54 3.90 -31.24
CA PRO A 116 -29.72 4.42 -31.92
C PRO A 116 -29.41 5.53 -32.91
N TRP A 117 -28.42 6.37 -32.65
CA TRP A 117 -27.99 7.42 -33.57
C TRP A 117 -27.46 6.86 -34.89
N PHE A 118 -26.59 5.83 -34.84
CA PHE A 118 -26.07 5.21 -36.06
C PHE A 118 -27.17 4.48 -36.85
N LYS A 119 -28.03 3.74 -36.14
CA LYS A 119 -29.20 3.08 -36.75
C LYS A 119 -30.13 4.07 -37.46
N ALA A 120 -30.32 5.24 -36.88
CA ALA A 120 -31.10 6.31 -37.51
C ALA A 120 -30.36 6.97 -38.67
N ALA A 121 -29.04 7.23 -38.48
CA ALA A 121 -28.21 7.88 -39.52
C ALA A 121 -28.12 7.07 -40.80
N ARG A 122 -27.93 5.75 -40.71
CA ARG A 122 -27.82 4.89 -41.91
C ARG A 122 -29.11 4.83 -42.75
N LEU A 123 -30.26 5.14 -42.13
CA LEU A 123 -31.56 5.20 -42.80
C LEU A 123 -31.96 6.63 -43.24
N ALA A 124 -31.29 7.64 -42.72
CA ALA A 124 -31.63 9.03 -42.99
C ALA A 124 -31.13 9.51 -44.37
N PRO A 125 -31.82 10.47 -45.00
CA PRO A 125 -31.39 11.02 -46.29
C PRO A 125 -29.99 11.67 -46.18
N PRO A 126 -29.14 11.53 -47.21
CA PRO A 126 -27.87 12.25 -47.31
C PRO A 126 -28.04 13.74 -47.06
N GLY A 127 -27.12 14.34 -46.26
CA GLY A 127 -27.16 15.77 -45.92
C GLY A 127 -28.13 16.14 -44.79
N SER A 128 -28.98 15.23 -44.30
CA SER A 128 -29.83 15.49 -43.14
C SER A 128 -29.03 15.57 -41.84
N PRO A 129 -29.47 16.33 -40.82
CA PRO A 129 -28.76 16.38 -39.53
C PRO A 129 -28.57 14.98 -38.87
N GLN A 130 -29.55 14.10 -39.01
CA GLN A 130 -29.46 12.73 -38.50
C GLN A 130 -28.39 11.89 -39.25
N ARG A 131 -28.30 12.04 -40.59
CA ARG A 131 -27.27 11.39 -41.42
C ARG A 131 -25.91 11.89 -40.98
N ASN A 132 -25.78 13.20 -40.82
CA ASN A 132 -24.51 13.86 -40.54
C ASN A 132 -24.10 13.75 -39.03
N MET A 133 -24.78 12.91 -38.23
CA MET A 133 -24.26 12.53 -36.92
C MET A 133 -22.93 11.78 -37.01
N TYR A 134 -22.66 11.15 -38.15
CA TYR A 134 -21.44 10.37 -38.43
C TYR A 134 -20.78 10.88 -39.71
N VAL A 135 -19.50 10.50 -39.90
CA VAL A 135 -18.72 10.87 -41.07
C VAL A 135 -19.01 9.89 -42.23
N TRP A 136 -19.56 10.39 -43.32
CA TRP A 136 -19.94 9.59 -44.51
C TRP A 136 -19.26 10.08 -45.76
N SER A 137 -19.01 9.15 -46.70
CA SER A 137 -18.46 9.46 -48.06
C SER A 137 -18.99 8.49 -49.08
N ASP A 138 -19.08 8.95 -50.33
CA ASP A 138 -19.37 8.09 -51.48
C ASP A 138 -18.15 7.27 -51.93
N THR A 139 -16.97 7.56 -51.35
CA THR A 139 -15.70 6.91 -51.73
C THR A 139 -14.86 6.67 -50.44
N ASP A 140 -14.04 5.64 -50.49
CA ASP A 140 -13.03 5.33 -49.45
C ASP A 140 -11.70 6.08 -49.66
N GLN A 141 -11.69 7.14 -50.52
CA GLN A 141 -10.47 7.82 -50.94
C GLN A 141 -10.14 9.10 -50.14
N HIS A 142 -11.01 9.52 -49.20
CA HIS A 142 -10.74 10.64 -48.29
C HIS A 142 -9.83 10.23 -47.15
N TYR A 143 -9.14 11.20 -46.55
CA TYR A 143 -8.33 11.09 -45.36
C TYR A 143 -7.22 10.03 -45.42
N LYS A 144 -6.54 9.89 -46.56
CA LYS A 144 -5.51 8.84 -46.82
C LYS A 144 -4.27 8.95 -45.92
N ASP A 145 -4.00 10.15 -45.40
CA ASP A 145 -2.84 10.42 -44.57
C ASP A 145 -3.11 10.01 -43.10
N ALA A 146 -4.35 9.61 -42.79
CA ALA A 146 -4.72 9.10 -41.46
C ALA A 146 -4.27 7.63 -41.33
N ARG A 147 -3.43 7.38 -40.31
CA ARG A 147 -2.93 6.01 -40.01
C ARG A 147 -4.05 5.10 -39.52
N ILE A 148 -3.90 3.80 -39.71
CA ILE A 148 -4.76 2.78 -39.07
C ILE A 148 -4.21 2.52 -37.66
N ILE A 149 -5.08 2.56 -36.66
CA ILE A 149 -4.70 2.32 -35.24
C ILE A 149 -4.63 0.81 -34.97
N PHE A 150 -5.69 0.07 -35.28
CA PHE A 150 -5.74 -1.37 -35.01
C PHE A 150 -5.23 -2.17 -36.23
N THR A 151 -3.91 -2.12 -36.43
CA THR A 151 -3.24 -2.71 -37.61
C THR A 151 -3.40 -4.22 -37.73
N ASP A 152 -3.67 -4.92 -36.61
CA ASP A 152 -3.84 -6.39 -36.61
C ASP A 152 -5.21 -6.83 -37.10
N THR A 153 -6.22 -5.94 -37.11
CA THR A 153 -7.62 -6.26 -37.41
C THR A 153 -8.20 -5.47 -38.54
N GLU A 154 -7.87 -4.18 -38.67
CA GLU A 154 -8.46 -3.28 -39.67
C GLU A 154 -7.50 -3.06 -40.85
N LYS A 155 -8.06 -2.95 -42.02
CA LYS A 155 -7.33 -2.71 -43.28
C LYS A 155 -7.58 -1.34 -43.91
N SER A 156 -8.61 -0.67 -43.45
CA SER A 156 -9.05 0.65 -43.89
C SER A 156 -9.76 1.34 -42.75
N ASN A 157 -9.72 2.66 -42.70
CA ASN A 157 -10.55 3.47 -41.79
C ASN A 157 -11.95 3.73 -42.39
N TRP A 158 -12.27 3.14 -43.57
CA TRP A 158 -13.56 3.25 -44.21
C TRP A 158 -14.23 1.89 -44.35
N THR A 159 -15.51 1.79 -44.03
CA THR A 159 -16.33 0.60 -44.20
C THR A 159 -17.61 0.93 -44.98
N TRP A 160 -17.94 0.11 -45.96
CA TRP A 160 -19.16 0.24 -46.77
C TRP A 160 -20.39 -0.19 -45.98
N ASP A 161 -21.44 0.65 -45.97
CA ASP A 161 -22.74 0.31 -45.37
C ASP A 161 -23.78 0.05 -46.47
N GLU A 162 -24.25 -1.18 -46.59
CA GLU A 162 -25.24 -1.59 -47.59
C GLU A 162 -26.60 -0.90 -47.43
N THR A 163 -26.97 -0.46 -46.23
CA THR A 163 -28.25 0.23 -46.01
C THR A 163 -28.16 1.69 -46.40
N ALA A 164 -27.05 2.31 -46.08
CA ALA A 164 -26.78 3.72 -46.35
C ALA A 164 -26.35 3.99 -47.78
N HIS A 165 -25.89 2.94 -48.48
CA HIS A 165 -25.21 3.01 -49.79
C HIS A 165 -24.07 4.04 -49.80
N ALA A 166 -23.25 4.07 -48.75
CA ALA A 166 -22.12 4.95 -48.57
C ALA A 166 -21.08 4.32 -47.62
N TYR A 167 -19.87 4.84 -47.69
CA TYR A 167 -18.84 4.52 -46.73
C TYR A 167 -19.03 5.38 -45.46
N TYR A 168 -18.84 4.80 -44.28
CA TYR A 168 -18.68 5.53 -43.04
C TYR A 168 -17.24 5.41 -42.53
N TRP A 169 -16.78 6.46 -41.88
CA TRP A 169 -15.47 6.54 -41.28
C TRP A 169 -15.45 5.90 -39.90
N HIS A 170 -14.36 5.23 -39.58
CA HIS A 170 -14.05 4.72 -38.24
C HIS A 170 -12.55 4.76 -37.99
N ARG A 171 -12.11 5.34 -36.90
CA ARG A 171 -10.70 5.43 -36.58
C ARG A 171 -10.18 4.15 -35.91
N PHE A 172 -11.05 3.45 -35.20
CA PHE A 172 -10.81 2.21 -34.51
C PHE A 172 -11.44 1.02 -35.21
N PHE A 173 -12.23 0.19 -34.55
CA PHE A 173 -12.87 -0.93 -35.21
C PHE A 173 -13.98 -0.51 -36.19
N SER A 174 -14.18 -1.31 -37.21
CA SER A 174 -15.26 -1.08 -38.19
C SER A 174 -16.67 -1.06 -37.57
N HIS A 175 -16.84 -1.57 -36.38
CA HIS A 175 -18.11 -1.49 -35.66
C HIS A 175 -18.21 -0.26 -34.69
N GLN A 176 -17.25 0.66 -34.78
CA GLN A 176 -17.19 1.88 -34.02
C GLN A 176 -17.18 3.11 -34.94
N PRO A 177 -18.33 3.45 -35.59
CA PRO A 177 -18.40 4.59 -36.49
C PRO A 177 -18.14 5.90 -35.74
N ASP A 178 -17.30 6.77 -36.32
CA ASP A 178 -16.90 8.03 -35.73
C ASP A 178 -17.99 9.10 -35.86
N LEU A 179 -18.13 9.89 -34.78
CA LEU A 179 -19.07 11.01 -34.70
C LEU A 179 -18.55 12.21 -35.49
N ASN A 180 -19.45 12.91 -36.16
CA ASN A 180 -19.11 14.07 -36.98
C ASN A 180 -19.33 15.37 -36.23
N TYR A 181 -18.29 15.94 -35.67
CA TYR A 181 -18.33 17.19 -34.90
C TYR A 181 -18.52 18.45 -35.78
N ASP A 182 -18.49 18.33 -37.10
CA ASP A 182 -18.96 19.42 -37.99
C ASP A 182 -20.49 19.62 -37.88
N ASN A 183 -21.20 18.64 -37.34
CA ASN A 183 -22.61 18.73 -37.00
C ASN A 183 -22.79 19.15 -35.53
N PRO A 184 -23.33 20.36 -35.25
CA PRO A 184 -23.50 20.84 -33.88
C PRO A 184 -24.34 19.94 -32.97
N LEU A 185 -25.23 19.11 -33.56
CA LEU A 185 -26.03 18.17 -32.79
C LEU A 185 -25.18 17.12 -32.06
N VAL A 186 -24.02 16.77 -32.62
CA VAL A 186 -23.10 15.81 -31.95
C VAL A 186 -22.63 16.37 -30.62
N LEU A 187 -22.10 17.59 -30.61
CA LEU A 187 -21.67 18.24 -29.41
C LEU A 187 -22.82 18.42 -28.40
N ASP A 188 -24.02 18.82 -28.87
CA ASP A 188 -25.19 18.97 -28.02
C ASP A 188 -25.59 17.66 -27.32
N GLU A 189 -25.54 16.52 -28.02
CA GLU A 189 -25.85 15.19 -27.46
C GLU A 189 -24.77 14.71 -26.49
N ILE A 190 -23.49 14.93 -26.80
CA ILE A 190 -22.37 14.60 -25.88
C ILE A 190 -22.47 15.46 -24.61
N LEU A 191 -22.78 16.76 -24.73
CA LEU A 191 -23.00 17.61 -23.55
C LEU A 191 -24.18 17.13 -22.68
N LYS A 192 -25.24 16.58 -23.27
CA LYS A 192 -26.36 15.99 -22.51
C LYS A 192 -25.90 14.74 -21.77
N ALA A 193 -25.14 13.85 -22.42
CA ALA A 193 -24.59 12.66 -21.78
C ALA A 193 -23.66 13.05 -20.63
N MET A 194 -22.78 14.02 -20.83
CA MET A 194 -21.87 14.55 -19.82
C MET A 194 -22.63 15.09 -18.59
N ARG A 195 -23.64 15.96 -18.83
CA ARG A 195 -24.47 16.52 -17.75
C ARG A 195 -25.21 15.46 -16.97
N PHE A 196 -25.74 14.44 -17.64
CA PHE A 196 -26.46 13.36 -16.97
C PHE A 196 -25.63 12.72 -15.85
N TRP A 197 -24.37 12.41 -16.10
CA TRP A 197 -23.48 11.79 -15.12
C TRP A 197 -22.98 12.79 -14.07
N LEU A 198 -22.65 14.02 -14.47
CA LEU A 198 -22.21 15.07 -13.54
C LEU A 198 -23.35 15.51 -12.59
N ASP A 199 -24.60 15.55 -13.06
CA ASP A 199 -25.79 15.80 -12.24
C ASP A 199 -26.06 14.69 -11.23
N MET A 200 -25.66 13.44 -11.56
CA MET A 200 -25.74 12.30 -10.64
C MET A 200 -24.69 12.38 -9.52
N GLY A 201 -23.61 13.13 -9.74
CA GLY A 201 -22.56 13.37 -8.75
C GLY A 201 -21.18 12.86 -9.13
N VAL A 202 -20.98 12.34 -10.34
CA VAL A 202 -19.65 11.90 -10.83
C VAL A 202 -18.65 13.05 -10.77
N ASP A 203 -17.43 12.77 -10.27
CA ASP A 203 -16.43 13.80 -9.99
C ASP A 203 -15.55 14.15 -11.19
N GLY A 204 -15.50 13.29 -12.19
CA GLY A 204 -14.74 13.58 -13.40
C GLY A 204 -14.96 12.57 -14.52
N LEU A 205 -14.46 12.92 -15.68
CA LEU A 205 -14.61 12.18 -16.92
C LEU A 205 -13.25 11.90 -17.53
N ARG A 206 -12.97 10.65 -17.87
CA ARG A 206 -11.84 10.31 -18.75
C ARG A 206 -12.37 10.33 -20.18
N MET A 207 -11.82 11.22 -20.97
CA MET A 207 -12.25 11.40 -22.36
C MET A 207 -11.40 10.51 -23.28
N ASP A 208 -12.06 9.53 -23.84
CA ASP A 208 -11.46 8.54 -24.74
C ASP A 208 -11.15 9.15 -26.11
N ALA A 209 -9.97 8.81 -26.65
CA ALA A 209 -9.61 9.01 -28.05
C ALA A 209 -9.76 10.45 -28.58
N ILE A 210 -9.55 11.45 -27.74
CA ILE A 210 -9.80 12.86 -28.09
C ILE A 210 -8.93 13.44 -29.22
N PRO A 211 -7.74 12.92 -29.57
CA PRO A 211 -7.00 13.44 -30.74
C PRO A 211 -7.70 13.29 -32.07
N TYR A 212 -8.71 12.44 -32.17
CA TYR A 212 -9.29 11.98 -33.43
C TYR A 212 -10.67 12.56 -33.75
N LEU A 213 -11.15 13.56 -33.03
CA LEU A 213 -12.53 14.08 -33.11
C LEU A 213 -12.90 14.72 -34.44
N CYS A 214 -11.93 15.08 -35.27
CA CYS A 214 -12.18 15.79 -36.53
C CYS A 214 -11.33 15.23 -37.69
N GLU A 215 -11.91 15.15 -38.87
CA GLU A 215 -11.26 14.68 -40.09
C GLU A 215 -11.09 15.80 -41.09
N ARG A 216 -9.88 15.93 -41.68
CA ARG A 216 -9.58 16.91 -42.77
C ARG A 216 -8.66 16.26 -43.80
N ASP A 217 -9.03 16.38 -45.07
CA ASP A 217 -8.17 15.92 -46.15
C ASP A 217 -6.80 16.61 -46.15
N GLY A 218 -5.75 15.83 -46.41
CA GLY A 218 -4.37 16.32 -46.39
C GLY A 218 -3.78 16.51 -45.00
N THR A 219 -4.42 15.94 -43.99
CA THR A 219 -3.91 15.90 -42.59
C THR A 219 -3.90 14.46 -42.07
N SER A 220 -3.22 14.22 -40.93
CA SER A 220 -3.30 12.95 -40.21
C SER A 220 -4.64 12.68 -39.55
N CYS A 221 -5.57 13.65 -39.55
CA CYS A 221 -6.79 13.65 -38.74
C CYS A 221 -6.51 13.45 -37.25
N GLU A 222 -5.43 14.03 -36.75
CA GLU A 222 -5.02 14.01 -35.33
C GLU A 222 -4.61 15.42 -34.90
N ASN A 223 -4.95 15.79 -33.67
CA ASN A 223 -4.51 17.03 -33.01
C ASN A 223 -4.91 18.31 -33.79
N LEU A 224 -6.06 18.29 -34.46
CA LEU A 224 -6.50 19.42 -35.27
C LEU A 224 -6.98 20.60 -34.40
N PRO A 225 -6.86 21.86 -34.89
CA PRO A 225 -7.35 23.04 -34.17
C PRO A 225 -8.84 22.97 -33.81
N GLU A 226 -9.65 22.32 -34.67
CA GLU A 226 -11.07 22.09 -34.44
C GLU A 226 -11.32 21.18 -33.25
N THR A 227 -10.48 20.14 -33.05
CA THR A 227 -10.50 19.25 -31.91
C THR A 227 -10.33 20.04 -30.61
N HIS A 228 -9.32 20.90 -30.53
CA HIS A 228 -9.08 21.77 -29.37
C HIS A 228 -10.24 22.74 -29.13
N HIS A 229 -10.89 23.24 -30.17
CA HIS A 229 -12.08 24.10 -30.05
C HIS A 229 -13.24 23.33 -29.38
N ILE A 230 -13.48 22.09 -29.76
CA ILE A 230 -14.52 21.24 -29.15
C ILE A 230 -14.22 20.98 -27.67
N ILE A 231 -12.97 20.64 -27.34
CA ILE A 231 -12.56 20.37 -25.96
C ILE A 231 -12.76 21.61 -25.08
N ARG A 232 -12.42 22.81 -25.55
CA ARG A 232 -12.70 24.05 -24.83
C ARG A 232 -14.20 24.29 -24.61
N GLN A 233 -15.07 23.94 -25.56
CA GLN A 233 -16.51 24.02 -25.37
C GLN A 233 -17.01 23.05 -24.29
N LEU A 234 -16.52 21.83 -24.28
CA LEU A 234 -16.83 20.84 -23.26
C LEU A 234 -16.35 21.31 -21.87
N ARG A 235 -15.11 21.81 -21.78
CA ARG A 235 -14.55 22.36 -20.54
C ARG A 235 -15.33 23.57 -20.05
N ALA A 236 -15.64 24.52 -20.92
CA ALA A 236 -16.39 25.70 -20.56
C ALA A 236 -17.80 25.38 -20.03
N ALA A 237 -18.45 24.34 -20.58
CA ALA A 237 -19.75 23.89 -20.09
C ALA A 237 -19.65 23.31 -18.67
N ILE A 238 -18.58 22.54 -18.37
CA ILE A 238 -18.32 22.00 -17.03
C ILE A 238 -18.06 23.14 -16.04
N ASP A 239 -17.13 24.04 -16.35
CA ASP A 239 -16.76 25.15 -15.44
C ASP A 239 -17.90 26.09 -15.13
N ALA A 240 -18.85 26.28 -16.09
CA ALA A 240 -20.02 27.12 -15.91
C ALA A 240 -21.06 26.48 -14.96
N GLU A 241 -21.18 25.18 -14.92
CA GLU A 241 -22.29 24.47 -14.27
C GLU A 241 -21.89 23.69 -13.03
N TYR A 242 -20.60 23.29 -12.92
CA TYR A 242 -20.09 22.41 -11.87
C TYR A 242 -18.82 22.95 -11.23
N ASP A 243 -18.62 22.69 -9.93
CA ASP A 243 -17.39 23.02 -9.22
C ASP A 243 -16.52 21.77 -9.09
N ASN A 244 -15.19 21.93 -9.21
CA ASN A 244 -14.18 20.91 -8.88
C ASN A 244 -14.36 19.58 -9.64
N ARG A 245 -14.75 19.63 -10.91
CA ARG A 245 -14.83 18.45 -11.78
C ARG A 245 -13.54 18.28 -12.58
N LEU A 246 -13.18 17.03 -12.86
CA LEU A 246 -11.97 16.66 -13.58
C LEU A 246 -12.30 16.23 -15.01
N ILE A 247 -11.50 16.67 -15.98
CA ILE A 247 -11.39 16.07 -17.30
C ILE A 247 -9.98 15.47 -17.42
N LEU A 248 -9.90 14.17 -17.66
CA LEU A 248 -8.67 13.43 -17.94
C LEU A 248 -8.63 13.07 -19.42
N ALA A 249 -7.66 13.58 -20.15
CA ALA A 249 -7.48 13.37 -21.58
C ALA A 249 -6.74 12.07 -21.90
N GLU A 250 -7.28 11.25 -22.80
CA GLU A 250 -6.47 10.23 -23.47
C GLU A 250 -5.95 10.79 -24.80
N ALA A 251 -4.69 11.22 -24.78
CA ALA A 251 -3.94 11.66 -25.95
C ALA A 251 -2.59 10.92 -25.98
N ASN A 252 -2.56 9.78 -26.72
CA ASN A 252 -1.34 8.99 -26.89
C ASN A 252 -0.46 9.62 -27.96
N GLN A 253 0.23 10.70 -27.59
CA GLN A 253 1.06 11.53 -28.45
C GLN A 253 2.40 11.88 -27.77
N TRP A 254 3.36 12.46 -28.52
CA TRP A 254 4.58 13.00 -27.92
C TRP A 254 4.26 14.14 -26.93
N PRO A 255 5.11 14.39 -25.90
CA PRO A 255 4.79 15.38 -24.88
C PRO A 255 4.50 16.78 -25.41
N ALA A 256 5.18 17.17 -26.50
CA ALA A 256 4.94 18.46 -27.17
C ALA A 256 3.54 18.54 -27.80
N ASP A 257 3.05 17.42 -28.33
CA ASP A 257 1.74 17.33 -28.98
C ASP A 257 0.59 17.13 -27.96
N VAL A 258 0.91 16.58 -26.78
CA VAL A 258 -0.06 16.51 -25.65
C VAL A 258 -0.22 17.87 -24.96
N ARG A 259 0.82 18.71 -24.90
CA ARG A 259 0.78 19.99 -24.20
C ARG A 259 -0.42 20.90 -24.60
N PRO A 260 -0.82 20.99 -25.88
CA PRO A 260 -1.99 21.77 -26.29
C PRO A 260 -3.31 21.32 -25.63
N TYR A 261 -3.47 20.03 -25.25
CA TYR A 261 -4.68 19.53 -24.58
C TYR A 261 -4.91 20.06 -23.17
N PHE A 262 -3.92 20.74 -22.61
CA PHE A 262 -4.09 21.53 -21.39
C PHE A 262 -4.54 22.97 -21.66
N GLY A 263 -4.38 23.47 -22.92
CA GLY A 263 -4.60 24.86 -23.28
C GLY A 263 -3.78 25.83 -22.42
N ASP A 264 -4.38 26.92 -22.02
CA ASP A 264 -3.90 27.84 -20.99
C ASP A 264 -4.51 27.49 -19.61
N GLY A 265 -4.86 26.20 -19.39
CA GLY A 265 -5.61 25.71 -18.25
C GLY A 265 -7.12 25.68 -18.47
N ASP A 266 -7.56 25.83 -19.73
CA ASP A 266 -8.95 25.96 -20.19
C ASP A 266 -9.41 24.80 -21.10
N GLU A 267 -8.56 23.75 -21.25
CA GLU A 267 -8.92 22.49 -21.88
C GLU A 267 -9.00 21.37 -20.83
N CYS A 268 -8.23 20.29 -20.95
CA CYS A 268 -8.25 19.20 -19.98
C CYS A 268 -7.45 19.56 -18.72
N HIS A 269 -7.92 19.10 -17.56
CA HIS A 269 -7.19 19.25 -16.30
C HIS A 269 -6.00 18.31 -16.21
N MET A 270 -6.16 17.11 -16.75
CA MET A 270 -5.13 16.07 -16.76
C MET A 270 -5.00 15.43 -18.14
N ALA A 271 -3.81 14.96 -18.45
CA ALA A 271 -3.53 14.09 -19.60
C ALA A 271 -2.52 13.01 -19.21
N PHE A 272 -2.64 11.83 -19.79
CA PHE A 272 -1.68 10.75 -19.59
C PHE A 272 -0.31 11.07 -20.18
N HIS A 273 0.75 10.73 -19.47
CA HIS A 273 2.11 10.84 -20.00
C HIS A 273 2.55 9.49 -20.63
N PHE A 274 1.95 9.12 -21.77
CA PHE A 274 2.23 7.86 -22.46
C PHE A 274 3.72 7.66 -22.79
N PRO A 275 4.50 8.64 -23.26
CA PRO A 275 5.90 8.43 -23.63
C PRO A 275 6.82 8.06 -22.46
N LEU A 276 6.47 8.42 -21.22
CA LEU A 276 7.26 8.08 -20.04
C LEU A 276 7.15 6.59 -19.68
N MET A 277 5.96 6.00 -19.80
CA MET A 277 5.67 4.64 -19.38
C MET A 277 6.61 3.60 -20.00
N PRO A 278 6.77 3.46 -21.33
CA PRO A 278 7.70 2.49 -21.92
C PRO A 278 9.16 2.79 -21.55
N ARG A 279 9.52 4.08 -21.34
CA ARG A 279 10.89 4.47 -21.01
C ARG A 279 11.30 4.14 -19.58
N ILE A 280 10.35 4.04 -18.66
CA ILE A 280 10.60 3.51 -17.32
C ILE A 280 11.04 2.02 -17.40
N TYR A 281 10.35 1.22 -18.19
CA TYR A 281 10.74 -0.18 -18.44
C TYR A 281 12.07 -0.29 -19.18
N MET A 282 12.28 0.58 -20.17
CA MET A 282 13.54 0.63 -20.94
C MET A 282 14.73 0.96 -20.01
N ALA A 283 14.59 1.97 -19.16
CA ALA A 283 15.60 2.37 -18.19
C ALA A 283 15.96 1.23 -17.23
N LEU A 284 14.96 0.51 -16.73
CA LEU A 284 15.17 -0.66 -15.87
C LEU A 284 15.96 -1.77 -16.60
N ARG A 285 15.61 -2.06 -17.85
CA ARG A 285 16.23 -3.15 -18.62
C ARG A 285 17.63 -2.81 -19.10
N GLN A 286 17.86 -1.56 -19.46
CA GLN A 286 19.19 -1.04 -19.86
C GLN A 286 20.09 -0.75 -18.64
N GLU A 287 19.53 -0.73 -17.44
CA GLU A 287 20.22 -0.26 -16.23
C GLU A 287 20.80 1.17 -16.41
N ASP A 288 20.01 2.06 -17.01
CA ASP A 288 20.40 3.40 -17.38
C ASP A 288 19.25 4.40 -17.20
N ARG A 289 19.46 5.52 -16.54
CA ARG A 289 18.42 6.53 -16.33
C ARG A 289 18.08 7.35 -17.57
N LEU A 290 18.94 7.38 -18.61
CA LEU A 290 18.79 8.26 -19.75
C LEU A 290 17.40 8.18 -20.41
N PRO A 291 16.80 7.02 -20.66
CA PRO A 291 15.47 6.97 -21.26
C PRO A 291 14.42 7.79 -20.49
N ILE A 292 14.52 7.82 -19.16
CA ILE A 292 13.61 8.60 -18.31
C ILE A 292 13.99 10.09 -18.34
N THR A 293 15.26 10.42 -18.12
CA THR A 293 15.70 11.82 -18.03
C THR A 293 15.54 12.56 -19.36
N ASP A 294 15.75 11.88 -20.48
CA ASP A 294 15.66 12.46 -21.82
C ASP A 294 14.21 12.78 -22.20
N ILE A 295 13.26 11.87 -21.89
CA ILE A 295 11.84 12.18 -22.17
C ILE A 295 11.30 13.26 -21.24
N MET A 296 11.73 13.26 -19.98
CA MET A 296 11.34 14.32 -19.05
C MET A 296 11.90 15.69 -19.44
N ALA A 297 13.11 15.73 -20.01
CA ALA A 297 13.69 16.97 -20.56
C ALA A 297 12.94 17.48 -21.81
N GLN A 298 12.26 16.60 -22.55
CA GLN A 298 11.42 16.94 -23.69
C GLN A 298 9.97 17.27 -23.29
N THR A 299 9.59 17.02 -22.04
CA THR A 299 8.25 17.30 -21.52
C THR A 299 8.11 18.79 -21.22
N PRO A 300 7.22 19.52 -21.93
CA PRO A 300 7.07 20.95 -21.71
C PRO A 300 6.34 21.23 -20.38
N PRO A 301 6.51 22.43 -19.82
CA PRO A 301 5.75 22.88 -18.65
C PRO A 301 4.26 22.96 -18.99
N ILE A 302 3.43 22.60 -18.01
CA ILE A 302 1.97 22.66 -18.08
C ILE A 302 1.44 23.77 -17.16
N PRO A 303 0.20 24.28 -17.35
CA PRO A 303 -0.40 25.25 -16.45
C PRO A 303 -0.50 24.75 -15.00
N ASP A 304 -0.45 25.67 -14.04
CA ASP A 304 -0.47 25.34 -12.61
C ASP A 304 -1.74 24.60 -12.15
N ASN A 305 -2.85 24.82 -12.83
CA ASN A 305 -4.11 24.11 -12.62
C ASN A 305 -4.23 22.82 -13.44
N CYS A 306 -3.13 22.29 -13.99
CA CYS A 306 -3.09 21.05 -14.76
C CYS A 306 -2.13 20.02 -14.16
N GLN A 307 -2.28 18.76 -14.55
CA GLN A 307 -1.45 17.67 -14.04
C GLN A 307 -1.24 16.56 -15.07
N TRP A 308 -0.07 15.92 -15.05
CA TRP A 308 0.16 14.67 -15.76
C TRP A 308 -0.43 13.47 -15.01
N GLY A 309 -1.10 12.55 -15.71
CA GLY A 309 -1.46 11.23 -15.22
C GLY A 309 -0.34 10.24 -15.50
N LEU A 310 0.18 9.58 -14.49
CA LEU A 310 1.28 8.62 -14.60
C LEU A 310 0.79 7.20 -14.31
N PHE A 311 1.24 6.24 -15.08
CA PHE A 311 0.88 4.83 -14.90
C PHE A 311 2.00 3.91 -15.38
N LEU A 312 2.07 2.70 -14.82
CA LEU A 312 2.96 1.64 -15.28
C LEU A 312 2.24 0.70 -16.24
N ARG A 313 1.02 0.34 -15.90
CA ARG A 313 0.14 -0.49 -16.71
C ARG A 313 -1.30 0.03 -16.60
N ASN A 314 -2.12 -0.35 -17.59
CA ASN A 314 -3.54 -0.09 -17.68
C ASN A 314 -4.26 -1.30 -18.32
N HIS A 315 -5.51 -1.14 -18.70
CA HIS A 315 -6.37 -2.15 -19.33
C HIS A 315 -5.97 -2.50 -20.79
N ASP A 316 -5.11 -1.69 -21.41
CA ASP A 316 -4.63 -1.86 -22.77
C ASP A 316 -3.21 -2.46 -22.83
N GLU A 317 -2.65 -2.56 -24.01
CA GLU A 317 -1.25 -2.93 -24.20
C GLU A 317 -0.30 -1.85 -23.65
N LEU A 318 0.90 -2.26 -23.28
CA LEU A 318 2.02 -1.32 -23.10
C LEU A 318 2.35 -0.78 -24.47
N THR A 319 1.78 0.38 -24.81
CA THR A 319 1.92 0.97 -26.13
C THR A 319 3.35 1.40 -26.41
N LEU A 320 3.80 1.12 -27.62
CA LEU A 320 5.11 1.50 -28.16
C LEU A 320 4.99 2.47 -29.35
N GLU A 321 3.87 3.16 -29.46
CA GLU A 321 3.65 4.15 -30.52
C GLU A 321 4.54 5.39 -30.32
N MET A 322 4.72 5.83 -29.06
CA MET A 322 5.48 7.03 -28.72
C MET A 322 6.92 6.71 -28.31
N VAL A 323 7.54 5.77 -29.01
CA VAL A 323 8.98 5.48 -28.96
C VAL A 323 9.53 5.45 -30.39
N THR A 324 10.85 5.58 -30.56
CA THR A 324 11.50 5.43 -31.86
C THR A 324 11.44 3.96 -32.34
N ASP A 325 11.69 3.72 -33.61
CA ASP A 325 11.70 2.36 -34.17
C ASP A 325 12.77 1.49 -33.49
N ASP A 326 13.97 2.02 -33.25
CA ASP A 326 15.06 1.32 -32.53
C ASP A 326 14.66 0.99 -31.08
N GLU A 327 13.98 1.93 -30.39
CA GLU A 327 13.45 1.71 -29.03
C GLU A 327 12.35 0.66 -29.05
N ARG A 328 11.47 0.66 -30.06
CA ARG A 328 10.39 -0.33 -30.22
C ARG A 328 10.94 -1.74 -30.42
N ASP A 329 11.91 -1.88 -31.31
CA ASP A 329 12.56 -3.16 -31.57
C ASP A 329 13.27 -3.68 -30.31
N TYR A 330 13.95 -2.80 -29.59
CA TYR A 330 14.56 -3.13 -28.31
C TYR A 330 13.51 -3.59 -27.26
N MET A 331 12.37 -2.89 -27.15
CA MET A 331 11.32 -3.25 -26.21
C MET A 331 10.68 -4.59 -26.55
N TYR A 332 10.42 -4.86 -27.83
CA TYR A 332 9.94 -6.18 -28.28
C TYR A 332 10.95 -7.29 -27.97
N PHE A 333 12.22 -7.06 -28.20
CA PHE A 333 13.26 -8.02 -27.85
C PHE A 333 13.33 -8.27 -26.33
N ALA A 334 13.26 -7.21 -25.54
CA ALA A 334 13.44 -7.27 -24.10
C ALA A 334 12.25 -7.81 -23.32
N TYR A 335 11.01 -7.59 -23.82
CA TYR A 335 9.77 -7.82 -23.05
C TYR A 335 8.72 -8.70 -23.73
N SER A 336 8.90 -9.11 -24.98
CA SER A 336 7.94 -9.92 -25.72
C SER A 336 8.61 -11.14 -26.38
N ALA A 337 9.10 -12.04 -25.56
CA ALA A 337 9.76 -13.28 -26.01
C ALA A 337 8.82 -14.20 -26.83
N ASP A 338 7.52 -14.16 -26.56
CA ASP A 338 6.49 -14.88 -27.30
C ASP A 338 5.69 -13.90 -28.19
N PRO A 339 5.50 -14.18 -29.48
CA PRO A 339 4.70 -13.33 -30.37
C PRO A 339 3.28 -13.03 -29.85
N ARG A 340 2.68 -13.95 -29.09
CA ARG A 340 1.36 -13.76 -28.47
C ARG A 340 1.32 -12.65 -27.41
N MET A 341 2.48 -12.20 -26.94
CA MET A 341 2.58 -11.05 -26.04
C MET A 341 2.43 -9.72 -26.78
N ARG A 342 2.46 -9.72 -28.14
CA ARG A 342 2.32 -8.50 -28.97
C ARG A 342 0.90 -8.36 -29.44
N ILE A 343 0.45 -7.13 -29.54
CA ILE A 343 -0.79 -6.73 -30.16
C ILE A 343 -0.65 -5.29 -30.67
N ASN A 344 -1.16 -5.01 -31.86
CA ASN A 344 -1.03 -3.71 -32.51
C ASN A 344 0.44 -3.20 -32.44
N VAL A 345 0.67 -2.01 -31.90
CA VAL A 345 2.01 -1.44 -31.68
C VAL A 345 2.35 -1.49 -30.20
N GLY A 346 2.25 -2.67 -29.55
CA GLY A 346 2.47 -2.77 -28.11
C GLY A 346 2.65 -4.18 -27.56
N ILE A 347 2.73 -4.27 -26.23
CA ILE A 347 2.96 -5.51 -25.46
C ILE A 347 1.83 -5.69 -24.45
N ARG A 348 1.00 -6.73 -24.60
CA ARG A 348 -0.12 -7.04 -23.74
C ARG A 348 0.31 -7.93 -22.56
N ARG A 349 0.99 -7.34 -21.58
CA ARG A 349 1.44 -7.97 -20.34
C ARG A 349 1.12 -7.10 -19.14
N ARG A 350 0.87 -7.69 -17.97
CA ARG A 350 0.76 -6.98 -16.69
C ARG A 350 2.13 -6.64 -16.11
N LEU A 351 2.16 -5.78 -15.07
CA LEU A 351 3.38 -5.30 -14.41
C LEU A 351 4.27 -6.45 -13.90
N ALA A 352 3.72 -7.36 -13.09
CA ALA A 352 4.51 -8.42 -12.49
C ALA A 352 5.19 -9.35 -13.53
N PRO A 353 4.48 -9.83 -14.58
CA PRO A 353 5.10 -10.58 -15.66
C PRO A 353 6.15 -9.81 -16.46
N LEU A 354 5.97 -8.50 -16.70
CA LEU A 354 6.96 -7.68 -17.41
C LEU A 354 8.30 -7.62 -16.68
N VAL A 355 8.29 -7.67 -15.36
CA VAL A 355 9.51 -7.60 -14.54
C VAL A 355 9.91 -8.94 -13.92
N ASP A 356 9.50 -10.05 -14.56
CA ASP A 356 9.87 -11.42 -14.18
C ASP A 356 9.42 -11.80 -12.76
N ASN A 357 8.31 -11.26 -12.26
CA ASN A 357 7.83 -11.39 -10.88
C ASN A 357 8.88 -11.01 -9.81
N ASN A 358 9.84 -10.15 -10.17
CA ASN A 358 10.87 -9.72 -9.25
C ASN A 358 10.33 -8.63 -8.33
N ARG A 359 10.14 -8.96 -7.06
CA ARG A 359 9.58 -8.09 -6.04
C ARG A 359 10.29 -6.73 -5.97
N ARG A 360 11.62 -6.68 -5.96
CA ARG A 360 12.38 -5.43 -5.88
C ARG A 360 12.20 -4.54 -7.12
N ARG A 361 12.06 -5.15 -8.31
CA ARG A 361 11.77 -4.39 -9.52
C ARG A 361 10.36 -3.80 -9.50
N ILE A 362 9.37 -4.56 -9.00
CA ILE A 362 7.99 -4.06 -8.83
C ILE A 362 7.99 -2.87 -7.87
N GLU A 363 8.65 -3.00 -6.72
CA GLU A 363 8.78 -1.93 -5.73
C GLU A 363 9.50 -0.70 -6.29
N LEU A 364 10.61 -0.90 -6.99
CA LEU A 364 11.36 0.18 -7.63
C LEU A 364 10.50 0.97 -8.62
N LEU A 365 9.79 0.28 -9.53
CA LEU A 365 8.95 0.96 -10.52
C LEU A 365 7.79 1.71 -9.85
N ASN A 366 7.14 1.12 -8.86
CA ASN A 366 6.10 1.80 -8.09
C ASN A 366 6.65 2.98 -7.27
N SER A 367 7.88 2.90 -6.75
CA SER A 367 8.50 4.04 -6.05
C SER A 367 8.72 5.23 -7.00
N ILE A 368 9.11 4.97 -8.25
CA ILE A 368 9.23 6.01 -9.29
C ILE A 368 7.84 6.57 -9.63
N LEU A 369 6.85 5.71 -9.87
CA LEU A 369 5.48 6.11 -10.17
C LEU A 369 4.90 7.04 -9.08
N LEU A 370 5.11 6.68 -7.82
CA LEU A 370 4.55 7.40 -6.67
C LEU A 370 5.31 8.68 -6.31
N SER A 371 6.53 8.88 -6.82
CA SER A 371 7.36 10.05 -6.48
C SER A 371 7.60 11.03 -7.63
N PHE A 372 7.29 10.66 -8.87
CA PHE A 372 7.41 11.57 -10.02
C PHE A 372 6.32 12.65 -10.02
N PRO A 373 6.56 13.79 -10.73
CA PRO A 373 5.58 14.87 -10.82
C PRO A 373 4.37 14.45 -11.67
N GLY A 374 3.30 14.12 -11.00
CA GLY A 374 2.07 13.66 -11.62
C GLY A 374 1.18 12.88 -10.64
N THR A 375 -0.03 12.59 -11.07
CA THR A 375 -0.98 11.77 -10.33
C THR A 375 -0.80 10.31 -10.71
N PRO A 376 -0.45 9.43 -9.78
CA PRO A 376 -0.28 8.00 -10.06
C PRO A 376 -1.62 7.32 -10.28
N ILE A 377 -1.64 6.44 -11.28
CA ILE A 377 -2.77 5.59 -11.63
C ILE A 377 -2.32 4.14 -11.49
N LEU A 378 -3.01 3.38 -10.65
CA LEU A 378 -2.76 1.96 -10.39
C LEU A 378 -3.82 1.13 -11.08
N TYR A 379 -3.41 0.13 -11.83
CA TYR A 379 -4.32 -0.82 -12.47
C TYR A 379 -4.68 -1.96 -11.51
N TYR A 380 -5.96 -2.34 -11.40
CA TYR A 380 -6.43 -3.34 -10.46
C TYR A 380 -5.62 -4.64 -10.51
N GLY A 381 -5.23 -5.15 -9.34
CA GLY A 381 -4.45 -6.36 -9.18
C GLY A 381 -2.93 -6.17 -9.29
N ASP A 382 -2.43 -5.01 -9.75
CA ASP A 382 -0.98 -4.75 -9.77
C ASP A 382 -0.43 -4.58 -8.35
N GLU A 383 -1.25 -4.13 -7.40
CA GLU A 383 -0.92 -4.01 -5.97
C GLU A 383 -0.66 -5.35 -5.27
N ILE A 384 -1.15 -6.45 -5.86
CA ILE A 384 -0.87 -7.82 -5.37
C ILE A 384 0.08 -8.60 -6.28
N GLY A 385 0.54 -7.98 -7.38
CA GLY A 385 1.39 -8.64 -8.36
C GLY A 385 0.67 -9.67 -9.24
N MET A 386 -0.58 -9.38 -9.60
CA MET A 386 -1.41 -10.24 -10.43
C MET A 386 -0.77 -10.46 -11.82
N GLY A 387 -0.86 -11.68 -12.33
CA GLY A 387 -0.37 -12.05 -13.64
C GLY A 387 -1.37 -11.83 -14.76
N ASP A 388 -0.99 -12.29 -15.96
CA ASP A 388 -1.79 -12.22 -17.19
C ASP A 388 -1.94 -13.59 -17.86
N ASN A 389 -2.79 -13.64 -18.90
CA ASN A 389 -2.98 -14.83 -19.74
C ASN A 389 -2.79 -14.50 -21.22
N ILE A 390 -1.58 -14.73 -21.74
CA ILE A 390 -1.21 -14.42 -23.12
C ILE A 390 -1.95 -15.27 -24.18
N TYR A 391 -2.71 -16.29 -23.78
CA TYR A 391 -3.47 -17.15 -24.70
C TYR A 391 -4.86 -16.63 -25.01
N LEU A 392 -5.34 -15.62 -24.29
CA LEU A 392 -6.61 -14.96 -24.58
C LEU A 392 -6.43 -13.98 -25.76
N GLY A 393 -7.49 -13.85 -26.57
CA GLY A 393 -7.51 -12.93 -27.70
C GLY A 393 -7.54 -11.47 -27.25
N ASP A 394 -7.24 -10.55 -28.16
CA ASP A 394 -7.21 -9.12 -27.92
C ASP A 394 -6.43 -8.76 -26.63
N ARG A 395 -6.85 -7.74 -25.89
CA ARG A 395 -6.29 -7.31 -24.60
C ARG A 395 -6.85 -8.10 -23.40
N ASN A 396 -7.72 -9.09 -23.63
CA ASN A 396 -8.39 -9.87 -22.58
C ASN A 396 -7.42 -10.55 -21.61
N GLY A 397 -6.18 -10.83 -22.04
CA GLY A 397 -5.15 -11.44 -21.19
C GLY A 397 -4.79 -10.62 -19.96
N VAL A 398 -4.93 -9.30 -20.02
CA VAL A 398 -4.67 -8.38 -18.89
C VAL A 398 -5.94 -7.94 -18.17
N ARG A 399 -7.14 -8.41 -18.59
CA ARG A 399 -8.47 -8.04 -18.10
C ARG A 399 -9.19 -9.18 -17.37
N THR A 400 -8.43 -10.15 -16.84
CA THR A 400 -8.95 -11.34 -16.12
C THR A 400 -9.54 -10.98 -14.77
N PRO A 401 -10.44 -11.83 -14.19
CA PRO A 401 -11.05 -11.59 -12.88
C PRO A 401 -10.05 -11.33 -11.77
N MET A 402 -10.36 -10.40 -10.87
CA MET A 402 -9.56 -10.07 -9.68
C MET A 402 -9.40 -11.29 -8.76
N GLN A 403 -8.22 -11.44 -8.17
CA GLN A 403 -7.85 -12.59 -7.34
C GLN A 403 -8.01 -12.24 -5.85
N TRP A 404 -9.19 -12.54 -5.28
CA TRP A 404 -9.53 -12.22 -3.89
C TRP A 404 -9.05 -13.28 -2.89
N THR A 405 -9.28 -14.55 -3.20
CA THR A 405 -8.97 -15.67 -2.31
C THR A 405 -8.41 -16.85 -3.09
N SER A 406 -7.91 -17.86 -2.38
CA SER A 406 -7.50 -19.14 -2.97
C SER A 406 -8.68 -20.06 -3.32
N ASP A 407 -9.90 -19.65 -3.05
CA ASP A 407 -11.11 -20.40 -3.35
C ASP A 407 -11.44 -20.47 -4.85
N ARG A 408 -12.43 -21.27 -5.19
CA ARG A 408 -12.93 -21.42 -6.57
C ARG A 408 -13.18 -20.05 -7.21
N ASN A 409 -12.79 -19.93 -8.47
CA ASN A 409 -12.87 -18.69 -9.25
C ASN A 409 -12.14 -17.50 -8.60
N ALA A 410 -11.08 -17.77 -7.84
CA ALA A 410 -10.30 -16.74 -7.14
C ALA A 410 -11.12 -15.94 -6.11
N GLY A 411 -12.24 -16.46 -5.58
CA GLY A 411 -13.16 -15.69 -4.73
C GLY A 411 -13.90 -14.55 -5.44
N PHE A 412 -13.72 -14.40 -6.75
CA PHE A 412 -14.41 -13.41 -7.59
C PHE A 412 -15.91 -13.73 -7.71
N SER A 413 -16.26 -15.02 -7.93
CA SER A 413 -17.62 -15.51 -8.15
C SER A 413 -17.76 -16.92 -7.61
N LYS A 414 -18.98 -17.29 -7.18
CA LYS A 414 -19.34 -18.66 -6.79
C LYS A 414 -19.98 -19.47 -7.92
N CYS A 415 -20.08 -18.91 -9.14
CA CYS A 415 -20.67 -19.56 -10.29
C CYS A 415 -19.87 -20.78 -10.75
N ASP A 416 -20.42 -21.55 -11.71
CA ASP A 416 -19.64 -22.55 -12.46
C ASP A 416 -18.51 -21.84 -13.22
N PRO A 417 -17.23 -22.30 -13.17
CA PRO A 417 -16.11 -21.69 -13.89
C PRO A 417 -16.35 -21.49 -15.39
N ALA A 418 -17.18 -22.34 -16.02
CA ALA A 418 -17.52 -22.22 -17.43
C ALA A 418 -18.43 -21.00 -17.73
N ARG A 419 -19.00 -20.37 -16.71
CA ARG A 419 -19.84 -19.16 -16.82
C ARG A 419 -19.06 -17.87 -16.64
N LEU A 420 -17.81 -17.94 -16.20
CA LEU A 420 -16.97 -16.74 -16.07
C LEU A 420 -16.83 -16.06 -17.43
N TYR A 421 -16.95 -14.72 -17.45
CA TYR A 421 -16.75 -13.91 -18.66
C TYR A 421 -15.36 -14.12 -19.28
N LEU A 422 -14.34 -14.32 -18.46
CA LEU A 422 -12.98 -14.73 -18.78
C LEU A 422 -12.47 -15.70 -17.70
N PRO A 423 -11.58 -16.64 -18.05
CA PRO A 423 -11.01 -17.54 -17.07
C PRO A 423 -10.11 -16.79 -16.10
N VAL A 424 -10.09 -17.21 -14.83
CA VAL A 424 -9.10 -16.77 -13.85
C VAL A 424 -7.69 -17.23 -14.25
N VAL A 425 -6.67 -16.50 -13.81
CA VAL A 425 -5.27 -16.89 -14.05
C VAL A 425 -4.94 -18.18 -13.30
N MET A 426 -4.48 -19.21 -14.02
CA MET A 426 -4.16 -20.55 -13.51
C MET A 426 -2.66 -20.86 -13.57
N ASP A 427 -1.84 -19.87 -13.90
CA ASP A 427 -0.39 -20.01 -13.98
C ASP A 427 0.20 -20.41 -12.62
N PRO A 428 1.20 -21.32 -12.56
CA PRO A 428 1.81 -21.75 -11.31
C PRO A 428 2.46 -20.63 -10.49
N ILE A 429 2.87 -19.53 -11.13
CA ILE A 429 3.54 -18.38 -10.47
C ILE A 429 2.52 -17.31 -10.10
N TYR A 430 1.56 -17.04 -10.99
CA TYR A 430 0.61 -15.94 -10.91
C TYR A 430 -0.82 -16.35 -10.60
N GLY A 431 -1.09 -17.66 -10.54
CA GLY A 431 -2.42 -18.19 -10.29
C GLY A 431 -2.98 -17.77 -8.93
N TYR A 432 -4.29 -17.69 -8.84
CA TYR A 432 -5.00 -17.19 -7.66
C TYR A 432 -4.74 -18.02 -6.38
N GLN A 433 -4.30 -19.27 -6.49
CA GLN A 433 -3.89 -20.07 -5.33
C GLN A 433 -2.62 -19.54 -4.65
N VAL A 434 -1.79 -18.80 -5.38
CA VAL A 434 -0.52 -18.25 -4.90
C VAL A 434 -0.61 -16.73 -4.72
N VAL A 435 -1.23 -16.04 -5.66
CA VAL A 435 -1.37 -14.57 -5.67
C VAL A 435 -2.82 -14.22 -5.45
N ASN A 436 -3.17 -13.76 -4.26
CA ASN A 436 -4.52 -13.29 -3.93
C ASN A 436 -4.50 -12.30 -2.76
N VAL A 437 -5.56 -11.53 -2.63
CA VAL A 437 -5.70 -10.49 -1.61
C VAL A 437 -5.68 -11.08 -0.20
N GLU A 438 -6.44 -12.17 0.05
CA GLU A 438 -6.56 -12.78 1.39
C GLU A 438 -5.20 -13.24 1.93
N ALA A 439 -4.42 -13.95 1.12
CA ALA A 439 -3.08 -14.40 1.49
C ALA A 439 -2.14 -13.21 1.77
N GLN A 440 -2.24 -12.14 0.96
CA GLN A 440 -1.37 -10.98 1.15
C GLN A 440 -1.81 -10.07 2.31
N LEU A 441 -3.08 -10.03 2.66
CA LEU A 441 -3.54 -9.34 3.87
C LEU A 441 -3.01 -10.00 5.14
N SER A 442 -2.84 -11.32 5.13
CA SER A 442 -2.29 -12.07 6.28
C SER A 442 -0.75 -11.97 6.38
N ASP A 443 -0.04 -11.62 5.31
CA ASP A 443 1.41 -11.46 5.28
C ASP A 443 1.81 -9.97 5.32
N GLN A 444 2.32 -9.50 6.46
CA GLN A 444 2.76 -8.11 6.66
C GLN A 444 3.93 -7.70 5.74
N SER A 445 4.66 -8.66 5.19
CA SER A 445 5.75 -8.41 4.23
C SER A 445 5.28 -8.41 2.77
N SER A 446 3.99 -8.61 2.51
CA SER A 446 3.42 -8.74 1.17
C SER A 446 3.57 -7.48 0.32
N LEU A 447 3.39 -7.63 -1.00
CA LEU A 447 3.38 -6.49 -1.93
C LEU A 447 2.22 -5.54 -1.62
N LEU A 448 1.07 -6.08 -1.24
CA LEU A 448 -0.11 -5.31 -0.87
C LEU A 448 0.17 -4.37 0.30
N HIS A 449 0.76 -4.87 1.39
CA HIS A 449 1.11 -4.04 2.55
C HIS A 449 2.18 -3.00 2.20
N TRP A 450 3.18 -3.37 1.40
CA TRP A 450 4.17 -2.43 0.91
C TRP A 450 3.54 -1.30 0.08
N THR A 451 2.63 -1.64 -0.85
CA THR A 451 1.93 -0.65 -1.70
C THR A 451 1.08 0.30 -0.84
N ARG A 452 0.35 -0.23 0.15
CA ARG A 452 -0.40 0.60 1.13
C ARG A 452 0.50 1.60 1.84
N ASN A 453 1.65 1.15 2.34
CA ASN A 453 2.59 2.01 3.05
C ASN A 453 3.13 3.13 2.14
N MET A 454 3.47 2.81 0.88
CA MET A 454 3.96 3.80 -0.08
C MET A 454 2.88 4.83 -0.44
N ILE A 455 1.64 4.40 -0.63
CA ILE A 455 0.50 5.30 -0.87
C ILE A 455 0.27 6.20 0.34
N ALA A 456 0.30 5.64 1.56
CA ALA A 456 0.14 6.40 2.79
C ALA A 456 1.22 7.47 2.94
N LEU A 457 2.49 7.13 2.66
CA LEU A 457 3.60 8.11 2.66
C LEU A 457 3.38 9.22 1.63
N ARG A 458 3.03 8.87 0.39
CA ARG A 458 2.75 9.88 -0.63
C ARG A 458 1.67 10.88 -0.19
N LYS A 459 0.62 10.39 0.48
CA LYS A 459 -0.51 11.24 0.95
C LYS A 459 -0.13 12.17 2.10
N LEU A 460 0.93 11.87 2.85
CA LEU A 460 1.41 12.74 3.93
C LEU A 460 2.18 13.97 3.41
N PHE A 461 2.72 13.91 2.19
CA PHE A 461 3.58 14.94 1.62
C PHE A 461 3.01 15.47 0.31
N GLN A 462 2.61 16.73 0.29
CA GLN A 462 2.07 17.38 -0.91
C GLN A 462 3.12 17.59 -2.01
N VAL A 463 4.38 17.56 -1.67
CA VAL A 463 5.50 17.72 -2.60
C VAL A 463 5.45 16.72 -3.76
N PHE A 464 4.95 15.50 -3.55
CA PHE A 464 4.85 14.51 -4.61
C PHE A 464 3.80 14.87 -5.68
N GLY A 465 2.67 15.45 -5.26
CA GLY A 465 1.61 15.89 -6.16
C GLY A 465 1.85 17.27 -6.77
N ARG A 466 2.45 18.20 -6.01
CA ARG A 466 2.49 19.63 -6.33
C ARG A 466 3.88 20.21 -6.48
N GLY A 467 4.92 19.50 -6.01
CA GLY A 467 6.29 19.99 -6.03
C GLY A 467 6.93 19.92 -7.39
N THR A 468 8.03 20.67 -7.54
CA THR A 468 8.90 20.65 -8.71
C THR A 468 9.73 19.37 -8.76
N LEU A 469 10.36 19.10 -9.90
CA LEU A 469 11.32 18.02 -10.11
C LEU A 469 12.66 18.59 -10.58
N THR A 470 13.75 18.25 -9.87
CA THR A 470 15.11 18.62 -10.26
C THR A 470 16.00 17.37 -10.30
N PHE A 471 16.47 16.96 -11.49
CA PHE A 471 17.40 15.84 -11.62
C PHE A 471 18.81 16.24 -11.20
N LEU A 472 19.45 15.43 -10.36
CA LEU A 472 20.82 15.66 -9.88
C LEU A 472 21.90 15.12 -10.82
N ASN A 473 21.54 14.24 -11.74
CA ASN A 473 22.41 13.69 -12.80
C ASN A 473 23.80 13.22 -12.33
N PRO A 474 23.91 12.30 -11.35
CA PRO A 474 25.21 11.78 -10.90
C PRO A 474 26.00 11.13 -12.05
N SER A 475 27.32 11.03 -11.92
CA SER A 475 28.19 10.39 -12.92
C SER A 475 27.84 8.92 -13.18
N ASN A 476 27.36 8.21 -12.15
CA ASN A 476 26.86 6.84 -12.29
C ASN A 476 25.46 6.84 -12.94
N ARG A 477 25.40 6.47 -14.22
CA ARG A 477 24.15 6.45 -15.02
C ARG A 477 23.13 5.39 -14.56
N LYS A 478 23.57 4.39 -13.78
CA LYS A 478 22.69 3.35 -13.22
C LYS A 478 21.85 3.85 -12.04
N ILE A 479 22.16 5.03 -11.54
CA ILE A 479 21.42 5.70 -10.48
C ILE A 479 20.56 6.82 -11.09
N ILE A 480 19.29 6.84 -10.77
CA ILE A 480 18.42 8.00 -10.96
C ILE A 480 18.27 8.71 -9.62
N ALA A 481 18.58 9.99 -9.58
CA ALA A 481 18.51 10.82 -8.38
C ALA A 481 17.86 12.17 -8.74
N TYR A 482 16.90 12.57 -7.93
CA TYR A 482 16.16 13.83 -8.12
C TYR A 482 15.63 14.36 -6.80
N LEU A 483 15.42 15.68 -6.78
CA LEU A 483 14.77 16.41 -5.71
C LEU A 483 13.30 16.68 -6.11
N ARG A 484 12.42 16.56 -5.14
CA ARG A 484 11.07 17.08 -5.16
C ARG A 484 11.01 18.22 -4.15
N GLU A 485 10.56 19.39 -4.58
CA GLU A 485 10.57 20.59 -3.76
C GLU A 485 9.23 21.31 -3.88
N LEU A 486 8.66 21.66 -2.73
CA LEU A 486 7.44 22.44 -2.65
C LEU A 486 7.64 23.58 -1.64
N GLU A 487 7.43 24.80 -2.10
CA GLU A 487 7.39 25.98 -1.26
C GLU A 487 5.97 26.58 -1.33
N ARG A 488 5.30 26.63 -0.21
CA ARG A 488 3.96 27.20 -0.12
C ARG A 488 3.72 27.79 1.27
N ASP A 489 3.25 29.04 1.32
CA ASP A 489 2.80 29.71 2.55
C ASP A 489 3.84 29.70 3.70
N GLY A 490 5.16 29.72 3.33
CA GLY A 490 6.27 29.61 4.29
C GLY A 490 6.59 28.18 4.73
N PHE A 491 5.95 27.19 4.15
CA PHE A 491 6.22 25.79 4.36
C PHE A 491 7.13 25.25 3.25
N HIS A 492 8.17 24.53 3.63
CA HIS A 492 9.11 23.92 2.68
C HIS A 492 9.11 22.40 2.87
N GLU A 493 8.73 21.68 1.83
CA GLU A 493 8.92 20.22 1.75
C GLU A 493 10.01 19.94 0.71
N THR A 494 11.05 19.24 1.10
CA THR A 494 12.12 18.79 0.19
C THR A 494 12.36 17.30 0.38
N VAL A 495 12.19 16.53 -0.68
CA VAL A 495 12.44 15.08 -0.67
C VAL A 495 13.47 14.73 -1.74
N LEU A 496 14.56 14.12 -1.31
CA LEU A 496 15.56 13.51 -2.19
C LEU A 496 15.17 12.06 -2.49
N CYS A 497 14.90 11.78 -3.74
CA CYS A 497 14.61 10.45 -4.25
C CYS A 497 15.85 9.89 -4.97
N VAL A 498 16.34 8.73 -4.55
CA VAL A 498 17.48 8.06 -5.18
C VAL A 498 17.13 6.59 -5.43
N ALA A 499 17.32 6.12 -6.65
CA ALA A 499 17.00 4.75 -7.02
C ALA A 499 18.10 4.11 -7.88
N ASN A 500 18.38 2.82 -7.62
CA ASN A 500 19.33 2.00 -8.34
C ASN A 500 18.60 1.12 -9.37
N LEU A 501 18.78 1.43 -10.66
CA LEU A 501 18.18 0.71 -11.78
C LEU A 501 18.90 -0.61 -12.09
N SER A 502 20.05 -0.88 -11.44
CA SER A 502 20.93 -2.00 -11.76
C SER A 502 20.65 -3.22 -10.87
N ARG A 503 20.94 -4.39 -11.45
CA ARG A 503 20.99 -5.68 -10.74
C ARG A 503 22.15 -5.80 -9.74
N PHE A 504 23.05 -4.83 -9.70
CA PHE A 504 24.22 -4.79 -8.81
C PHE A 504 24.14 -3.60 -7.86
N ALA A 505 24.77 -3.72 -6.69
CA ALA A 505 24.93 -2.60 -5.80
C ALA A 505 25.71 -1.47 -6.51
N GLN A 506 25.26 -0.23 -6.34
CA GLN A 506 25.83 0.93 -7.03
C GLN A 506 26.21 2.04 -6.04
N PRO A 507 27.46 2.50 -6.05
CA PRO A 507 27.82 3.72 -5.34
C PRO A 507 27.36 4.94 -6.14
N VAL A 508 27.00 6.00 -5.42
CA VAL A 508 26.66 7.28 -5.99
C VAL A 508 27.19 8.42 -5.12
N THR A 509 27.66 9.47 -5.77
CA THR A 509 28.03 10.72 -5.13
C THR A 509 27.14 11.82 -5.70
N LEU A 510 26.45 12.54 -4.81
CA LEU A 510 25.50 13.59 -5.15
C LEU A 510 26.05 14.95 -4.71
N ASP A 511 25.87 15.97 -5.54
CA ASP A 511 26.10 17.35 -5.15
C ASP A 511 24.85 17.89 -4.45
N LEU A 512 24.95 18.00 -3.13
CA LEU A 512 23.90 18.52 -2.25
C LEU A 512 24.39 19.73 -1.44
N ALA A 513 25.44 20.44 -1.91
CA ALA A 513 26.03 21.54 -1.19
C ALA A 513 25.06 22.68 -0.83
N ASN A 514 23.99 22.86 -1.63
CA ASN A 514 22.91 23.83 -1.36
C ASN A 514 22.08 23.48 -0.12
N TYR A 515 22.10 22.20 0.31
CA TYR A 515 21.39 21.69 1.49
C TYR A 515 22.34 21.41 2.66
N ALA A 516 23.54 22.02 2.65
CA ALA A 516 24.49 21.87 3.75
C ALA A 516 23.87 22.30 5.08
N GLY A 517 23.91 21.41 6.08
CA GLY A 517 23.26 21.57 7.38
C GLY A 517 21.89 20.86 7.49
N PHE A 518 21.36 20.32 6.39
CA PHE A 518 20.14 19.50 6.45
C PHE A 518 20.47 18.06 6.84
N GLU A 519 19.57 17.43 7.57
CA GLU A 519 19.60 16.02 7.92
C GLU A 519 18.63 15.23 7.04
N PRO A 520 19.10 14.30 6.20
CA PRO A 520 18.20 13.44 5.43
C PRO A 520 17.60 12.36 6.33
N VAL A 521 16.28 12.21 6.29
CA VAL A 521 15.56 11.18 7.04
C VAL A 521 14.87 10.24 6.05
N GLU A 522 15.20 8.95 6.11
CA GLU A 522 14.57 7.94 5.26
C GLU A 522 13.11 7.75 5.67
N MET A 523 12.20 7.91 4.70
CA MET A 523 10.77 8.10 5.00
C MET A 523 10.03 6.81 5.35
N LEU A 524 10.44 5.63 4.83
CA LEU A 524 9.80 4.34 5.13
C LEU A 524 10.16 3.82 6.51
N GLY A 525 11.45 3.86 6.84
CA GLY A 525 12.00 3.41 8.11
C GLY A 525 12.13 4.52 9.14
N TYR A 526 11.99 5.78 8.73
CA TYR A 526 12.22 6.97 9.54
C TYR A 526 13.62 6.97 10.19
N VAL A 527 14.63 6.70 9.35
CA VAL A 527 16.04 6.58 9.79
C VAL A 527 16.80 7.80 9.34
N SER A 528 17.48 8.48 10.29
CA SER A 528 18.38 9.59 9.99
C SER A 528 19.63 9.11 9.27
N PHE A 529 19.99 9.84 8.23
CA PHE A 529 21.24 9.70 7.50
C PHE A 529 22.22 10.82 7.92
N PRO A 530 23.51 10.67 7.66
CA PRO A 530 24.50 11.70 8.01
C PRO A 530 24.11 13.08 7.47
N THR A 531 24.28 14.11 8.30
CA THR A 531 24.02 15.51 7.92
C THR A 531 24.76 15.89 6.65
N ILE A 532 24.06 16.55 5.73
CA ILE A 532 24.65 17.04 4.48
C ILE A 532 25.66 18.15 4.79
N THR A 533 26.84 18.04 4.18
CA THR A 533 27.90 19.04 4.26
C THR A 533 28.09 19.72 2.91
N LYS A 534 29.07 20.63 2.80
CA LYS A 534 29.47 21.20 1.49
C LYS A 534 30.26 20.23 0.62
N GLU A 535 30.70 19.09 1.20
CA GLU A 535 31.38 18.03 0.46
C GLU A 535 30.33 17.15 -0.25
N PRO A 536 30.72 16.50 -1.36
CA PRO A 536 29.78 15.60 -2.08
C PRO A 536 29.22 14.49 -1.20
N TYR A 537 27.92 14.27 -1.26
CA TYR A 537 27.20 13.30 -0.45
C TYR A 537 27.24 11.91 -1.09
N SER A 538 27.82 10.94 -0.38
CA SER A 538 28.03 9.59 -0.89
C SER A 538 27.03 8.58 -0.32
N LEU A 539 26.41 7.80 -1.21
CA LEU A 539 25.49 6.70 -0.87
C LEU A 539 25.91 5.42 -1.62
N THR A 540 25.51 4.29 -1.08
CA THR A 540 25.59 3.00 -1.79
C THR A 540 24.20 2.33 -1.72
N LEU A 541 23.63 2.07 -2.89
CA LEU A 541 22.30 1.47 -3.00
C LEU A 541 22.41 -0.01 -3.39
N ALA A 542 21.67 -0.87 -2.71
CA ALA A 542 21.53 -2.27 -3.05
C ALA A 542 20.86 -2.47 -4.44
N PRO A 543 20.94 -3.66 -5.06
CA PRO A 543 20.31 -3.94 -6.34
C PRO A 543 18.80 -3.60 -6.33
N TYR A 544 18.36 -2.81 -7.29
CA TYR A 544 16.96 -2.37 -7.46
C TYR A 544 16.35 -1.71 -6.22
N SER A 545 17.16 -1.15 -5.33
CA SER A 545 16.67 -0.42 -4.16
C SER A 545 16.43 1.06 -4.48
N PHE A 546 15.60 1.66 -3.66
CA PHE A 546 15.34 3.10 -3.69
C PHE A 546 15.36 3.67 -2.28
N LEU A 547 15.55 5.00 -2.18
CA LEU A 547 15.47 5.77 -0.96
C LEU A 547 14.63 7.02 -1.23
N TRP A 548 13.68 7.29 -0.34
CA TRP A 548 13.02 8.59 -0.23
C TRP A 548 13.51 9.23 1.06
N LEU A 549 14.23 10.34 0.94
CA LEU A 549 14.88 11.03 2.04
C LEU A 549 14.26 12.42 2.17
N GLU A 550 13.52 12.66 3.23
CA GLU A 550 13.07 14.00 3.60
C GLU A 550 14.30 14.79 4.10
N LEU A 551 14.54 15.97 3.53
CA LEU A 551 15.64 16.85 3.96
C LEU A 551 15.12 17.80 5.03
N GLN A 552 15.43 17.53 6.29
CA GLN A 552 15.04 18.35 7.43
C GLN A 552 16.16 19.36 7.76
N ALA A 553 15.83 20.65 7.91
CA ALA A 553 16.83 21.64 8.34
C ALA A 553 17.29 21.33 9.76
N ALA A 554 18.59 21.28 10.01
CA ALA A 554 19.13 21.08 11.33
C ALA A 554 18.68 22.23 12.26
N GLY A 555 17.87 21.92 13.25
CA GLY A 555 17.21 22.90 14.13
C GLY A 555 15.76 23.22 13.79
N ALA A 556 15.22 22.78 12.66
CA ALA A 556 13.81 22.96 12.29
C ALA A 556 12.82 22.15 13.18
N ILE A 557 13.34 21.31 14.07
CA ILE A 557 12.52 20.63 15.09
C ILE A 557 11.97 21.62 16.13
N ASN A 558 12.39 22.88 16.10
CA ASN A 558 11.98 23.89 17.07
C ASN A 558 10.92 24.91 16.61
N GLU A 559 10.54 24.89 15.33
CA GLU A 559 9.46 25.76 14.86
C GLU A 559 8.53 24.99 13.91
N LEU A 560 7.70 24.12 14.46
CA LEU A 560 6.38 23.95 13.87
C LEU A 560 5.73 25.33 13.92
N PRO A 561 5.21 25.87 12.80
CA PRO A 561 4.45 27.12 12.85
C PRO A 561 3.31 26.93 13.84
N VAL A 562 3.34 27.73 14.89
CA VAL A 562 2.27 27.81 15.91
C VAL A 562 0.99 28.44 15.31
N ASP A 563 0.94 28.68 14.02
CA ASP A 563 -0.17 29.30 13.30
C ASP A 563 -0.65 28.45 12.12
N LEU A 564 -1.00 27.17 12.38
CA LEU A 564 -2.14 26.60 11.74
C LEU A 564 -3.30 26.80 12.70
N GLU A 565 -3.87 27.98 12.70
CA GLU A 565 -5.26 28.18 13.03
C GLU A 565 -6.10 27.35 12.02
N LEU A 566 -6.22 26.04 12.30
CA LEU A 566 -7.47 25.40 12.01
C LEU A 566 -8.51 26.30 12.67
N GLU A 567 -9.43 26.84 11.92
CA GLU A 567 -10.66 27.40 12.46
C GLU A 567 -11.39 26.29 13.23
N VAL A 568 -10.89 26.02 14.44
CA VAL A 568 -11.65 25.43 15.51
C VAL A 568 -12.63 26.55 15.92
N PRO A 569 -13.93 26.28 16.00
CA PRO A 569 -14.88 27.29 16.44
C PRO A 569 -14.37 27.90 17.72
N THR A 570 -14.07 29.20 17.69
CA THR A 570 -13.59 30.02 18.77
C THR A 570 -14.62 29.97 19.89
N GLN A 571 -14.38 29.15 20.90
CA GLN A 571 -14.76 29.25 22.31
C GLN A 571 -14.58 27.88 22.97
N MET A 572 -13.32 27.46 23.15
CA MET A 572 -12.95 26.68 24.31
C MET A 572 -12.02 27.58 25.13
N GLU A 573 -12.51 28.02 26.27
CA GLU A 573 -11.71 28.67 27.30
C GLU A 573 -10.44 27.85 27.53
N ALA A 574 -9.28 28.50 27.61
CA ALA A 574 -8.03 27.92 27.98
C ALA A 574 -8.25 26.94 29.14
N PRO A 575 -7.76 25.68 29.07
CA PRO A 575 -7.94 24.75 30.17
C PRO A 575 -7.36 25.41 31.41
N ALA A 576 -8.16 25.44 32.45
CA ALA A 576 -7.76 25.97 33.75
C ALA A 576 -6.41 25.35 34.10
N ALA A 577 -5.45 26.17 34.56
CA ALA A 577 -4.13 25.72 34.99
C ALA A 577 -4.30 24.48 35.86
N LEU A 578 -3.77 23.34 35.42
CA LEU A 578 -3.83 22.12 36.20
C LEU A 578 -3.18 22.36 37.54
N PRO A 579 -3.81 21.94 38.64
CA PRO A 579 -3.18 22.05 39.95
C PRO A 579 -1.90 21.23 39.97
N LEU A 580 -0.97 21.56 40.82
CA LEU A 580 0.37 20.98 41.10
C LEU A 580 0.57 19.59 40.44
N LEU A 581 1.71 19.35 39.81
CA LEU A 581 2.10 18.02 39.30
C LEU A 581 1.52 16.94 40.25
N ALA A 582 0.68 16.08 39.68
CA ALA A 582 0.07 15.00 40.43
C ALA A 582 1.15 14.22 41.16
N ALA A 583 0.95 13.95 42.44
CA ALA A 583 1.92 13.22 43.23
C ALA A 583 1.98 11.73 42.87
N SER A 584 1.06 11.26 42.03
CA SER A 584 0.97 9.87 41.54
C SER A 584 0.31 9.79 40.18
N TRP A 585 0.55 8.64 39.48
CA TRP A 585 -0.16 8.33 38.23
C TRP A 585 -1.67 8.23 38.41
N GLU A 586 -2.15 7.77 39.55
CA GLU A 586 -3.59 7.68 39.87
C GLU A 586 -4.25 9.07 39.86
N GLU A 587 -3.56 10.04 40.46
CA GLU A 587 -4.02 11.41 40.49
C GLU A 587 -3.99 12.05 39.09
N PHE A 588 -2.91 11.84 38.35
CA PHE A 588 -2.78 12.29 36.97
C PHE A 588 -3.91 11.73 36.06
N LEU A 589 -4.15 10.42 36.13
CA LEU A 589 -5.18 9.77 35.33
C LEU A 589 -6.59 10.20 35.70
N ARG A 590 -6.85 10.47 36.99
CA ARG A 590 -8.15 10.94 37.48
C ARG A 590 -8.47 12.34 36.94
N ASP A 591 -7.49 13.23 36.95
CA ASP A 591 -7.71 14.65 36.70
C ASP A 591 -7.47 15.06 35.25
N ALA A 592 -6.52 14.44 34.54
CA ALA A 592 -6.07 14.85 33.22
C ALA A 592 -5.87 13.71 32.22
N GLY A 593 -5.84 12.44 32.65
CA GLY A 593 -5.41 11.32 31.80
C GLY A 593 -6.23 11.15 30.50
N ALA A 594 -7.55 11.12 30.64
CA ALA A 594 -8.42 10.94 29.47
C ALA A 594 -8.46 12.17 28.56
N SER A 595 -8.24 13.38 29.12
CA SER A 595 -8.31 14.63 28.36
C SER A 595 -6.99 15.03 27.67
N ILE A 596 -5.86 14.54 28.18
CA ILE A 596 -4.52 14.86 27.65
C ILE A 596 -3.87 13.63 27.00
N LEU A 597 -3.77 12.51 27.74
CA LEU A 597 -3.02 11.34 27.32
C LEU A 597 -3.65 10.65 26.11
N GLU A 598 -4.94 10.36 26.17
CA GLU A 598 -5.62 9.63 25.07
C GLU A 598 -5.62 10.40 23.74
N PRO A 599 -5.95 11.72 23.69
CA PRO A 599 -5.83 12.49 22.46
C PRO A 599 -4.40 12.63 21.95
N ALA A 600 -3.42 12.83 22.83
CA ALA A 600 -2.02 12.94 22.43
C ALA A 600 -1.48 11.64 21.82
N LEU A 601 -1.90 10.49 22.34
CA LEU A 601 -1.53 9.18 21.79
C LEU A 601 -2.14 8.91 20.42
N LEU A 602 -3.32 9.44 20.10
CA LEU A 602 -3.92 9.36 18.76
C LEU A 602 -3.00 9.94 17.69
N GLU A 603 -2.33 11.04 17.99
CA GLU A 603 -1.40 11.71 17.08
C GLU A 603 0.02 11.12 17.14
N TRP A 604 0.45 10.70 18.33
CA TRP A 604 1.81 10.25 18.58
C TRP A 604 2.07 8.82 18.08
N LEU A 605 1.16 7.86 18.32
CA LEU A 605 1.32 6.44 17.95
C LEU A 605 1.60 6.20 16.46
N PRO A 606 0.86 6.81 15.52
CA PRO A 606 1.10 6.57 14.08
C PRO A 606 2.50 6.98 13.60
N ARG A 607 3.13 7.89 14.34
CA ARG A 607 4.48 8.38 14.04
C ARG A 607 5.59 7.47 14.60
N ARG A 608 5.24 6.41 15.34
CA ARG A 608 6.23 5.50 15.96
C ARG A 608 6.62 4.36 15.04
N ARG A 609 7.94 4.07 15.00
CA ARG A 609 8.50 3.02 14.16
C ARG A 609 7.90 1.65 14.47
N TRP A 610 7.70 1.36 15.72
CA TRP A 610 7.17 0.09 16.23
C TRP A 610 5.63 -0.02 16.17
N PHE A 611 4.90 1.03 15.81
CA PHE A 611 3.46 1.00 15.66
C PHE A 611 3.06 0.23 14.39
N GLY A 612 2.57 -0.99 14.55
CA GLY A 612 2.31 -1.92 13.44
C GLY A 612 1.11 -1.57 12.56
N ALA A 613 0.17 -0.76 13.08
CA ALA A 613 -1.10 -0.44 12.42
C ALA A 613 -1.13 0.95 11.76
N ARG A 614 0.00 1.42 11.22
CA ARG A 614 0.16 2.77 10.64
C ARG A 614 -0.83 3.12 9.53
N THR A 615 -1.33 2.11 8.85
CA THR A 615 -2.26 2.28 7.72
C THR A 615 -3.72 2.28 8.15
N ARG A 616 -4.01 1.91 9.40
CA ARG A 616 -5.36 1.88 9.97
C ARG A 616 -5.65 3.22 10.65
N VAL A 617 -6.82 3.78 10.39
CA VAL A 617 -7.25 5.02 11.07
C VAL A 617 -7.69 4.68 12.48
N ILE A 618 -6.97 5.22 13.46
CA ILE A 618 -7.33 5.02 14.87
C ILE A 618 -8.66 5.74 15.15
N GLU A 619 -9.61 5.02 15.72
CA GLU A 619 -10.88 5.56 16.21
C GLU A 619 -10.72 6.11 17.62
N SER A 620 -10.07 5.33 18.50
CA SER A 620 -9.81 5.73 19.87
C SER A 620 -8.62 4.98 20.46
N VAL A 621 -7.93 5.63 21.38
CA VAL A 621 -6.92 5.03 22.26
C VAL A 621 -7.40 5.14 23.68
N LYS A 622 -7.38 4.06 24.44
CA LYS A 622 -7.82 4.04 25.84
C LYS A 622 -6.77 3.38 26.72
N VAL A 623 -6.48 4.02 27.84
CA VAL A 623 -5.67 3.40 28.89
C VAL A 623 -6.46 2.25 29.47
N ARG A 624 -5.89 1.04 29.39
CA ARG A 624 -6.49 -0.16 29.94
C ARG A 624 -6.07 -0.37 31.38
N ASN A 625 -4.78 -0.63 31.54
CA ASN A 625 -4.12 -0.88 32.82
C ASN A 625 -2.73 -0.25 32.81
N TRP A 626 -2.14 -0.12 33.96
CA TRP A 626 -0.78 0.35 34.11
C TRP A 626 -0.15 -0.21 35.39
N VAL A 627 1.18 -0.15 35.48
CA VAL A 627 1.93 -0.57 36.65
C VAL A 627 3.13 0.34 36.88
N GLU A 628 3.27 0.88 38.09
CA GLU A 628 4.47 1.59 38.48
C GLU A 628 5.62 0.62 38.72
N LEU A 629 6.80 0.98 38.21
CA LEU A 629 8.02 0.29 38.51
C LEU A 629 8.65 0.92 39.76
N PRO A 630 8.89 0.14 40.85
CA PRO A 630 9.42 0.68 42.09
C PRO A 630 10.87 1.09 41.86
N MET A 631 11.14 2.41 41.89
CA MET A 631 12.52 2.91 41.79
C MET A 631 13.25 2.70 43.12
N GLN A 632 14.32 1.92 43.10
CA GLN A 632 15.16 1.79 44.30
C GLN A 632 15.84 3.12 44.62
N SER A 633 15.50 3.70 45.77
CA SER A 633 16.28 4.77 46.38
C SER A 633 17.65 4.23 46.73
N GLY A 634 18.68 4.60 45.92
CA GLY A 634 20.06 4.13 46.09
C GLY A 634 20.53 4.23 47.54
N GLY A 635 20.86 3.09 48.13
CA GLY A 635 21.49 3.01 49.45
C GLY A 635 22.84 3.73 49.44
N GLY A 636 22.89 4.81 50.20
CA GLY A 636 24.08 5.35 50.85
C GLY A 636 25.28 5.69 49.99
N HIS A 637 25.17 6.76 49.16
CA HIS A 637 26.28 7.68 48.97
C HIS A 637 25.71 9.10 48.98
N GLU A 638 26.32 9.95 49.82
CA GLU A 638 25.98 11.37 49.96
C GLU A 638 25.76 11.99 48.57
N SER A 639 24.52 12.37 48.29
CA SER A 639 24.19 13.25 47.20
C SER A 639 24.97 14.54 47.38
N HIS A 640 25.97 14.75 46.48
CA HIS A 640 26.41 16.11 46.26
C HIS A 640 25.21 16.90 45.75
N PRO A 641 24.77 17.93 46.43
CA PRO A 641 23.71 18.78 45.94
C PRO A 641 24.27 19.49 44.71
N HIS A 642 23.74 19.20 43.55
CA HIS A 642 23.87 20.10 42.43
C HIS A 642 23.23 21.42 42.84
N SER A 643 23.95 22.50 42.65
CA SER A 643 23.72 23.81 43.23
C SER A 643 22.60 24.64 42.54
N ASP A 644 21.62 24.00 41.95
CA ASP A 644 20.40 24.68 41.45
C ASP A 644 19.19 23.78 41.68
N GLY A 645 18.52 23.93 42.75
CA GLY A 645 17.31 23.34 43.26
C GLY A 645 16.23 22.80 42.32
N SER A 646 16.58 22.03 41.29
CA SER A 646 15.64 21.37 40.36
C SER A 646 15.27 19.98 40.92
N ALA A 647 14.14 19.87 41.54
CA ALA A 647 13.55 18.59 41.87
C ALA A 647 13.07 17.88 40.58
N VAL A 648 13.60 16.69 40.33
CA VAL A 648 12.98 15.72 39.40
C VAL A 648 11.54 15.50 39.86
N SER A 649 10.56 15.55 38.94
CA SER A 649 9.15 15.33 39.30
C SER A 649 8.97 13.99 39.98
N GLY A 650 8.27 13.96 41.12
CA GLY A 650 8.22 12.82 42.03
C GLY A 650 7.39 11.60 41.57
N VAL A 651 7.16 11.40 40.28
CA VAL A 651 6.39 10.26 39.77
C VAL A 651 7.34 9.27 39.09
N SER A 652 7.40 8.03 39.60
CA SER A 652 8.21 6.93 39.02
C SER A 652 7.74 6.55 37.63
N PRO A 653 8.62 6.08 36.74
CA PRO A 653 8.22 5.52 35.44
C PRO A 653 7.20 4.39 35.61
N ALA A 654 6.27 4.29 34.69
CA ALA A 654 5.24 3.25 34.70
C ALA A 654 5.06 2.61 33.33
N LEU A 655 4.76 1.32 33.30
CA LEU A 655 4.36 0.62 32.04
C LEU A 655 2.85 0.77 31.89
N PHE A 656 2.45 1.34 30.76
CA PHE A 656 1.06 1.53 30.38
C PHE A 656 0.66 0.59 29.26
N PHE A 657 -0.54 0.05 29.37
CA PHE A 657 -1.16 -0.81 28.37
C PHE A 657 -2.37 -0.08 27.78
N PHE A 658 -2.35 0.10 26.45
CA PHE A 658 -3.36 0.86 25.71
C PHE A 658 -4.11 -0.04 24.75
N ASP A 659 -5.43 0.07 24.74
CA ASP A 659 -6.29 -0.49 23.72
C ASP A 659 -6.46 0.54 22.60
N VAL A 660 -6.01 0.17 21.41
CA VAL A 660 -6.14 0.97 20.20
C VAL A 660 -7.24 0.38 19.34
N LYS A 661 -8.35 1.10 19.23
CA LYS A 661 -9.48 0.75 18.38
C LYS A 661 -9.40 1.51 17.07
N TYR A 662 -9.72 0.86 15.99
CA TYR A 662 -9.66 1.42 14.65
C TYR A 662 -11.06 1.63 14.09
N ARG A 663 -11.19 2.54 13.11
CA ARG A 663 -12.47 2.82 12.44
C ARG A 663 -12.97 1.66 11.58
N ASP A 664 -12.06 0.80 11.12
CA ASP A 664 -12.42 -0.44 10.47
C ASP A 664 -12.98 -1.43 11.50
N ALA A 665 -13.77 -2.41 11.07
CA ALA A 665 -14.35 -3.44 11.95
C ALA A 665 -13.31 -4.48 12.44
N GLY A 666 -12.01 -4.22 12.26
CA GLY A 666 -10.93 -5.11 12.65
C GLY A 666 -10.72 -5.18 14.17
N PRO A 667 -9.92 -6.13 14.65
CA PRO A 667 -9.68 -6.33 16.07
C PRO A 667 -8.97 -5.12 16.69
N THR A 668 -9.26 -4.89 17.97
CA THR A 668 -8.55 -3.94 18.81
C THR A 668 -7.16 -4.46 19.13
N ASP A 669 -6.13 -3.65 18.95
CA ASP A 669 -4.75 -3.98 19.31
C ASP A 669 -4.42 -3.44 20.71
N THR A 670 -3.62 -4.19 21.46
CA THR A 670 -3.06 -3.72 22.74
C THR A 670 -1.60 -3.39 22.57
N TYR A 671 -1.22 -2.16 22.92
CA TYR A 671 0.16 -1.70 22.91
C TYR A 671 0.65 -1.39 24.31
N GLN A 672 1.97 -1.57 24.54
CA GLN A 672 2.61 -1.09 25.75
C GLN A 672 3.54 0.08 25.47
N VAL A 673 3.49 1.09 26.34
CA VAL A 673 4.38 2.26 26.33
C VAL A 673 4.82 2.58 27.73
N PRO A 674 6.13 2.55 28.03
CA PRO A 674 6.65 3.08 29.29
C PRO A 674 6.46 4.61 29.31
N LEU A 675 5.88 5.16 30.35
CA LEU A 675 5.65 6.60 30.48
C LEU A 675 6.40 7.20 31.66
N ALA A 676 6.87 8.43 31.48
CA ALA A 676 7.39 9.28 32.56
C ALA A 676 7.02 10.75 32.29
N ILE A 677 7.12 11.57 33.36
CA ILE A 677 6.88 13.01 33.31
C ILE A 677 8.18 13.71 33.68
N ALA A 678 8.59 14.69 32.85
CA ALA A 678 9.78 15.51 33.11
C ALA A 678 9.45 17.01 33.20
N SER A 679 10.16 17.71 34.10
CA SER A 679 10.10 19.18 34.26
C SER A 679 11.51 19.73 34.55
N GLY A 680 11.68 21.04 34.54
CA GLY A 680 12.96 21.69 34.86
C GLY A 680 14.07 21.33 33.89
N SER A 681 15.26 20.96 34.36
CA SER A 681 16.42 20.61 33.53
C SER A 681 16.21 19.33 32.70
N ALA A 682 15.49 18.36 33.26
CA ALA A 682 15.15 17.11 32.52
C ALA A 682 14.23 17.39 31.34
N LEU A 683 13.32 18.35 31.43
CA LEU A 683 12.51 18.79 30.28
C LEU A 683 13.38 19.31 29.13
N ILE A 684 14.41 20.14 29.45
CA ILE A 684 15.31 20.72 28.47
C ILE A 684 16.09 19.58 27.80
N GLU A 685 16.68 18.69 28.57
CA GLU A 685 17.46 17.55 28.07
C GLU A 685 16.64 16.64 27.15
N ILE A 686 15.39 16.32 27.51
CA ILE A 686 14.51 15.49 26.66
C ILE A 686 14.11 16.24 25.40
N THR A 687 13.82 17.54 25.52
CA THR A 687 13.42 18.35 24.36
C THR A 687 14.55 18.50 23.36
N GLU A 688 15.81 18.62 23.82
CA GLU A 688 16.99 18.78 22.96
C GLU A 688 17.48 17.45 22.38
N ASN A 689 17.52 16.37 23.19
CA ASN A 689 18.17 15.12 22.79
C ASN A 689 17.19 14.03 22.31
N GLN A 690 15.89 14.11 22.67
CA GLN A 690 14.91 13.04 22.44
C GLN A 690 13.51 13.59 22.12
N PRO A 691 13.36 14.62 21.25
CA PRO A 691 12.08 15.26 20.99
C PRO A 691 11.00 14.29 20.48
N GLN A 692 11.42 13.23 19.79
CA GLN A 692 10.54 12.17 19.27
C GLN A 692 9.88 11.33 20.39
N SER A 693 10.42 11.33 21.62
CA SER A 693 9.82 10.60 22.75
C SER A 693 8.65 11.37 23.37
N ILE A 694 8.53 12.68 23.13
CA ILE A 694 7.51 13.54 23.70
C ILE A 694 6.12 13.16 23.16
N ILE A 695 5.20 12.86 24.08
CA ILE A 695 3.82 12.52 23.79
C ILE A 695 2.93 13.75 23.95
N ALA A 696 3.12 14.51 25.04
CA ALA A 696 2.36 15.72 25.31
C ALA A 696 3.19 16.77 26.05
N LYS A 697 3.00 18.04 25.70
CA LYS A 697 3.51 19.19 26.46
C LYS A 697 2.41 19.65 27.42
N MET A 698 2.76 19.92 28.68
CA MET A 698 1.83 20.29 29.74
C MET A 698 2.28 21.58 30.43
N SER A 699 1.32 22.42 30.79
CA SER A 699 1.56 23.58 31.62
C SER A 699 1.06 23.29 33.04
N THR A 700 1.93 23.37 34.01
CA THR A 700 1.60 23.14 35.40
C THR A 700 1.75 24.43 36.22
N ALA A 701 1.22 24.47 37.42
CA ALA A 701 1.38 25.63 38.32
C ALA A 701 2.86 25.92 38.70
N SER A 702 3.74 24.90 38.55
CA SER A 702 5.18 24.98 38.80
C SER A 702 6.02 25.26 37.55
N GLY A 703 5.41 25.36 36.36
CA GLY A 703 6.09 25.58 35.11
C GLY A 703 5.72 24.56 34.00
N SER A 704 6.47 24.51 32.93
CA SER A 704 6.27 23.57 31.83
C SER A 704 6.77 22.16 32.21
N ALA A 705 6.06 21.13 31.73
CA ALA A 705 6.42 19.71 31.84
C ALA A 705 6.12 18.97 30.54
N VAL A 706 6.72 17.80 30.38
CA VAL A 706 6.42 16.90 29.26
C VAL A 706 6.10 15.48 29.73
N LEU A 707 5.11 14.89 29.10
CA LEU A 707 4.82 13.46 29.19
C LEU A 707 5.54 12.79 27.99
N TYR A 708 6.32 11.74 28.24
CA TYR A 708 7.16 11.15 27.21
C TYR A 708 7.28 9.63 27.33
N ASP A 709 7.64 8.95 26.22
CA ASP A 709 8.02 7.53 26.23
C ASP A 709 9.36 7.37 26.94
N ALA A 710 9.29 6.78 28.12
CA ALA A 710 10.42 6.65 29.03
C ALA A 710 11.46 5.60 28.58
N VAL A 711 11.30 5.01 27.42
CA VAL A 711 12.19 3.94 26.94
C VAL A 711 13.66 4.37 26.84
N HIS A 712 13.95 5.65 26.79
CA HIS A 712 15.32 6.19 26.80
C HIS A 712 15.90 6.36 28.21
N LEU A 713 15.09 6.18 29.27
CA LEU A 713 15.48 6.42 30.64
C LEU A 713 16.32 5.24 31.17
N GLN A 714 17.56 5.50 31.56
CA GLN A 714 18.45 4.45 32.06
C GLN A 714 17.95 3.79 33.33
N GLU A 715 17.29 4.55 34.19
CA GLU A 715 16.66 4.08 35.43
C GLU A 715 15.57 3.05 35.11
N LEU A 716 14.76 3.28 34.10
CA LEU A 716 13.76 2.30 33.63
C LEU A 716 14.44 0.99 33.19
N HIS A 717 15.54 1.08 32.44
CA HIS A 717 16.26 -0.11 32.02
C HIS A 717 16.78 -0.93 33.19
N GLN A 718 17.37 -0.23 34.21
CA GLN A 718 17.89 -0.90 35.40
C GLN A 718 16.76 -1.60 36.19
N GLU A 719 15.61 -0.94 36.28
CA GLU A 719 14.48 -1.48 37.05
C GLU A 719 13.89 -2.72 36.34
N LEU A 720 13.72 -2.70 35.02
CA LEU A 720 13.25 -3.85 34.28
C LEU A 720 14.15 -5.06 34.46
N LEU A 721 15.47 -4.87 34.47
CA LEU A 721 16.44 -5.92 34.74
C LEU A 721 16.35 -6.42 36.15
N HIS A 722 16.19 -5.50 37.13
CA HIS A 722 16.08 -5.82 38.55
C HIS A 722 14.82 -6.64 38.85
N GLU A 723 13.68 -6.25 38.29
CA GLU A 723 12.41 -6.95 38.45
C GLU A 723 12.49 -8.42 37.92
N ILE A 724 13.17 -8.64 36.78
CA ILE A 724 13.42 -9.99 36.27
C ILE A 724 14.31 -10.77 37.24
N ALA A 725 15.43 -10.21 37.65
CA ALA A 725 16.36 -10.85 38.57
C ALA A 725 15.74 -11.18 39.93
N GLY A 726 14.88 -10.29 40.45
CA GLY A 726 14.16 -10.43 41.70
C GLY A 726 12.97 -11.39 41.66
N ASN A 727 12.58 -11.88 40.50
CA ASN A 727 11.35 -12.66 40.29
C ASN A 727 10.10 -11.95 40.80
N ALA A 728 9.98 -10.68 40.51
CA ALA A 728 8.94 -9.80 41.03
C ALA A 728 7.54 -10.12 40.49
N THR A 729 6.54 -9.81 41.25
CA THR A 729 5.13 -9.82 40.84
C THR A 729 4.50 -8.49 41.28
N LEU A 730 4.06 -7.71 40.29
CA LEU A 730 3.46 -6.40 40.50
C LEU A 730 1.97 -6.45 40.11
N ALA A 731 1.12 -5.85 40.96
CA ALA A 731 -0.31 -5.75 40.65
C ALA A 731 -0.57 -4.68 39.59
N LEU A 732 -1.37 -5.02 38.58
CA LEU A 732 -1.87 -4.03 37.62
C LEU A 732 -2.88 -3.12 38.29
N LYS A 733 -2.84 -1.83 37.96
CA LYS A 733 -3.80 -0.82 38.41
C LYS A 733 -4.75 -0.48 37.26
N GLU A 734 -6.02 -0.34 37.56
CA GLU A 734 -7.02 0.12 36.61
C GLU A 734 -7.08 1.64 36.53
N THR A 735 -7.51 2.16 35.39
CA THR A 735 -7.77 3.58 35.24
C THR A 735 -8.95 3.96 36.13
N PRO A 736 -8.82 4.95 37.05
CA PRO A 736 -9.94 5.39 37.86
C PRO A 736 -11.11 5.78 36.96
N ALA A 737 -12.32 5.26 37.25
CA ALA A 737 -13.52 5.66 36.55
C ALA A 737 -13.64 7.18 36.59
N ALA A 738 -13.63 7.86 35.48
CA ALA A 738 -13.84 9.29 35.38
C ALA A 738 -15.13 9.62 36.13
N ALA A 739 -15.07 10.53 37.11
CA ALA A 739 -16.26 11.01 37.80
C ALA A 739 -17.16 11.67 36.78
N SER A 740 -18.16 10.93 36.29
CA SER A 740 -19.19 11.39 35.37
C SER A 740 -20.09 12.38 36.08
N GLN A 741 -19.66 13.62 36.19
CA GLN A 741 -20.51 14.77 36.50
C GLN A 741 -20.01 16.02 35.76
N LEU A 742 -20.17 16.00 34.44
CA LEU A 742 -20.49 17.20 33.70
C LEU A 742 -21.82 16.92 32.99
N ALA A 743 -22.90 17.29 33.72
CA ALA A 743 -24.24 17.35 33.12
C ALA A 743 -24.19 18.36 32.00
N PHE A 744 -24.29 17.90 30.77
CA PHE A 744 -24.61 18.73 29.63
C PHE A 744 -26.04 19.24 29.84
N THR A 745 -26.17 20.47 30.32
CA THR A 745 -27.42 21.23 30.21
C THR A 745 -27.64 21.51 28.73
N ALA A 746 -28.66 20.89 28.17
CA ALA A 746 -29.12 21.17 26.83
C ALA A 746 -29.41 22.68 26.68
N ALA A 747 -28.78 23.30 25.69
CA ALA A 747 -29.09 24.67 25.29
C ALA A 747 -30.60 24.76 24.85
N PRO A 748 -31.28 25.85 25.17
CA PRO A 748 -32.70 26.02 24.87
C PRO A 748 -32.94 26.09 23.37
N ALA A 749 -33.92 25.33 22.91
CA ALA A 749 -34.42 25.33 21.53
C ALA A 749 -34.87 26.73 21.12
N PHE A 750 -34.43 27.20 19.97
CA PHE A 750 -34.97 28.41 19.32
C PHE A 750 -36.41 28.17 18.89
N PRO A 751 -37.33 29.15 19.06
CA PRO A 751 -38.72 29.01 18.71
C PRO A 751 -38.93 28.98 17.19
N ILE A 752 -39.70 28.00 16.73
CA ILE A 752 -40.26 27.94 15.37
C ILE A 752 -41.47 28.88 15.34
N PRO A 753 -41.66 29.73 14.31
CA PRO A 753 -42.87 30.51 14.15
C PRO A 753 -44.04 29.63 13.73
N ASP A 754 -45.17 29.79 14.43
CA ASP A 754 -46.45 29.20 14.13
C ASP A 754 -47.01 29.57 12.74
N GLY A 755 -47.60 28.60 12.09
CA GLY A 755 -48.55 28.82 11.04
C GLY A 755 -48.57 27.78 9.96
N VAL A 756 -49.39 26.77 10.06
CA VAL A 756 -50.48 26.33 9.18
C VAL A 756 -51.00 24.97 9.72
N THR A 757 -52.26 25.05 10.10
CA THR A 757 -53.15 23.97 10.57
C THR A 757 -53.67 23.04 9.44
N ASP A 758 -54.02 21.87 9.87
CA ASP A 758 -54.99 20.90 9.35
C ASP A 758 -54.65 20.01 8.13
N ILE A 759 -54.62 18.67 8.39
CA ILE A 759 -55.68 17.72 7.99
C ILE A 759 -55.44 16.35 8.65
N GLN A 760 -56.43 16.05 9.51
CA GLN A 760 -57.03 14.79 9.99
C GLN A 760 -56.49 13.38 9.60
N GLN A 761 -56.13 12.61 10.63
CA GLN A 761 -56.78 11.39 11.13
C GLN A 761 -57.18 10.30 10.11
N GLY A 762 -56.67 9.11 10.39
CA GLY A 762 -57.23 7.84 9.85
C GLY A 762 -56.57 6.57 10.37
N ALA A 763 -57.03 6.15 11.51
CA ALA A 763 -57.30 4.77 11.94
C ALA A 763 -56.14 3.72 12.07
N ALA A 764 -55.92 3.32 13.32
CA ALA A 764 -55.29 2.09 13.80
C ALA A 764 -56.17 0.83 13.53
N VAL A 765 -55.58 -0.34 13.24
CA VAL A 765 -56.09 -1.65 13.61
C VAL A 765 -54.94 -2.66 13.79
N ARG A 766 -54.77 -3.12 15.03
CA ARG A 766 -54.52 -4.45 15.62
C ARG A 766 -53.74 -5.48 14.78
N GLY A 767 -52.67 -6.16 15.25
CA GLY A 767 -52.54 -7.05 16.37
C GLY A 767 -52.23 -8.47 15.90
N PRO A 768 -51.51 -9.33 16.61
CA PRO A 768 -50.80 -10.48 16.06
C PRO A 768 -51.61 -11.75 15.98
N VAL A 769 -51.35 -12.61 15.00
CA VAL A 769 -51.83 -13.98 14.95
C VAL A 769 -50.65 -14.95 15.04
N SER A 770 -50.68 -15.68 16.16
CA SER A 770 -49.91 -16.90 16.39
C SER A 770 -50.61 -18.06 15.67
N LEU A 771 -49.87 -18.91 15.01
CA LEU A 771 -50.29 -20.23 14.63
C LEU A 771 -49.18 -21.24 14.83
N THR A 772 -49.37 -22.02 15.88
CA THR A 772 -48.76 -23.31 16.16
C THR A 772 -49.33 -24.40 15.22
N ALA A 773 -48.46 -25.27 14.70
CA ALA A 773 -48.85 -26.61 14.31
C ALA A 773 -47.71 -27.59 14.53
N GLN A 774 -48.00 -28.65 15.20
CA GLN A 774 -47.20 -29.81 15.56
C GLN A 774 -47.23 -30.92 14.49
N PRO A 775 -46.52 -32.06 14.69
CA PRO A 775 -45.72 -32.73 13.68
C PRO A 775 -46.37 -33.99 13.10
N GLY A 776 -45.89 -34.43 11.96
CA GLY A 776 -46.30 -35.68 11.30
C GLY A 776 -45.12 -36.52 10.86
N GLU A 777 -45.02 -37.61 11.49
CA GLU A 777 -44.42 -38.93 11.26
C GLU A 777 -43.51 -39.25 10.06
N ALA A 778 -42.51 -40.00 10.42
CA ALA A 778 -41.47 -40.77 9.86
C ALA A 778 -41.73 -41.60 8.59
N ALA A 779 -40.69 -41.76 7.78
CA ALA A 779 -40.41 -42.98 7.04
C ALA A 779 -38.91 -43.23 6.96
N GLU A 780 -38.43 -44.38 7.45
CA GLU A 780 -37.04 -44.86 7.42
C GLU A 780 -36.65 -45.36 6.03
N PRO A 781 -35.32 -45.28 5.70
CA PRO A 781 -34.77 -45.85 4.49
C PRO A 781 -34.17 -47.25 4.71
N PRO A 782 -33.90 -48.04 3.67
CA PRO A 782 -33.27 -49.35 3.79
C PRO A 782 -31.77 -49.29 3.94
N ARG A 783 -31.27 -50.27 4.71
CA ARG A 783 -29.85 -50.51 5.04
C ARG A 783 -29.05 -51.00 3.81
N GLY A 784 -27.84 -50.49 3.65
CA GLY A 784 -26.82 -51.01 2.79
C GLY A 784 -25.42 -50.69 3.36
N GLU A 785 -24.81 -51.71 3.78
CA GLU A 785 -23.41 -52.04 4.07
C GLU A 785 -22.38 -50.97 4.38
N THR A 786 -21.87 -51.05 5.59
CA THR A 786 -20.70 -50.35 6.18
C THR A 786 -19.40 -50.87 5.60
N GLU A 787 -18.68 -50.03 4.86
CA GLU A 787 -17.23 -50.06 4.80
C GLU A 787 -16.63 -48.94 5.65
N THR A 788 -15.94 -49.34 6.69
CA THR A 788 -15.24 -48.48 7.63
C THR A 788 -13.95 -48.00 6.98
N ILE A 789 -13.95 -46.79 6.47
CA ILE A 789 -12.71 -46.07 6.16
C ILE A 789 -12.41 -45.19 7.38
N GLN A 790 -11.44 -45.57 8.16
CA GLN A 790 -10.80 -44.73 9.16
C GLN A 790 -10.09 -43.57 8.44
N SER A 791 -10.67 -42.41 8.41
CA SER A 791 -9.97 -41.19 8.09
C SER A 791 -9.15 -40.77 9.29
N SER A 792 -7.83 -40.90 9.19
CA SER A 792 -6.90 -40.25 10.10
C SER A 792 -7.06 -38.74 9.99
N VAL A 793 -7.59 -38.14 11.04
CA VAL A 793 -7.69 -36.69 11.22
C VAL A 793 -6.28 -36.14 11.35
N GLY A 794 -5.79 -35.51 10.30
CA GLY A 794 -4.62 -34.65 10.36
C GLY A 794 -4.95 -33.46 11.29
N HIS A 795 -4.25 -33.37 12.39
CA HIS A 795 -4.26 -32.15 13.18
C HIS A 795 -3.53 -31.07 12.37
N ARG A 796 -4.30 -30.25 11.63
CA ARG A 796 -3.88 -28.90 11.31
C ARG A 796 -3.50 -28.27 12.64
N ILE A 797 -2.36 -27.57 12.67
CA ILE A 797 -2.20 -26.47 13.60
C ILE A 797 -3.37 -25.54 13.28
N GLN A 798 -4.45 -25.68 14.04
CA GLN A 798 -5.45 -24.65 14.12
C GLN A 798 -4.74 -23.52 14.84
N LEU A 799 -4.26 -22.55 14.05
CA LEU A 799 -4.38 -21.18 14.51
C LEU A 799 -5.83 -21.05 14.88
N ARG A 800 -6.14 -21.19 16.17
CA ARG A 800 -7.46 -20.92 16.69
C ARG A 800 -7.80 -19.56 16.16
N GLU A 801 -8.83 -19.48 15.34
CA GLU A 801 -9.52 -18.24 15.06
C GLU A 801 -9.77 -17.60 16.41
N SER A 802 -9.11 -16.49 16.66
CA SER A 802 -9.37 -15.68 17.84
C SER A 802 -10.84 -15.31 17.79
N PRO A 803 -11.61 -15.59 18.83
CA PRO A 803 -12.96 -15.04 18.93
C PRO A 803 -12.83 -13.52 18.78
N SER A 804 -13.74 -12.88 18.11
CA SER A 804 -13.86 -11.42 17.95
C SER A 804 -14.15 -10.67 19.26
N ALA A 805 -13.80 -11.23 20.40
CA ALA A 805 -13.77 -10.58 21.69
C ALA A 805 -12.36 -10.02 21.92
N GLY A 806 -12.22 -8.69 21.93
CA GLY A 806 -10.97 -8.02 22.26
C GLY A 806 -10.36 -8.62 23.54
N PHE A 807 -9.04 -8.71 23.54
CA PHE A 807 -8.26 -9.14 24.71
C PHE A 807 -8.75 -8.39 25.96
N GLN A 808 -9.32 -9.07 26.93
CA GLN A 808 -9.69 -8.50 28.23
C GLN A 808 -8.66 -8.96 29.27
N VAL A 809 -7.83 -8.04 29.76
CA VAL A 809 -7.05 -8.28 30.98
C VAL A 809 -8.08 -8.34 32.12
N PRO A 810 -8.16 -9.42 32.86
CA PRO A 810 -9.09 -9.54 34.00
C PRO A 810 -8.79 -8.57 35.10
N GLU A 811 -9.79 -8.26 35.95
CA GLU A 811 -9.71 -7.32 37.09
C GLU A 811 -8.59 -7.63 38.09
N ASP A 812 -8.09 -8.86 38.21
CA ASP A 812 -6.99 -9.30 39.05
C ASP A 812 -5.67 -9.54 38.29
N GLY A 813 -5.38 -8.76 37.24
CA GLY A 813 -4.17 -8.94 36.42
C GLY A 813 -2.89 -8.60 37.14
N ARG A 814 -1.80 -9.34 36.84
CA ARG A 814 -0.47 -9.15 37.41
C ARG A 814 0.58 -9.07 36.30
N LEU A 815 1.62 -8.28 36.57
CA LEU A 815 2.86 -8.29 35.82
C LEU A 815 3.83 -9.22 36.57
N ASP A 816 4.16 -10.33 35.96
CA ASP A 816 5.12 -11.31 36.50
C ASP A 816 6.44 -11.20 35.76
N ALA A 817 7.50 -10.82 36.48
CA ALA A 817 8.86 -10.89 35.98
C ALA A 817 9.51 -12.17 36.55
N ARG A 818 10.20 -12.94 35.71
CA ARG A 818 10.80 -14.23 36.10
C ARG A 818 12.18 -14.37 35.50
N ALA A 819 13.16 -14.64 36.36
CA ALA A 819 14.48 -15.05 35.92
C ALA A 819 14.49 -16.54 35.52
N SER A 820 15.23 -16.86 34.46
CA SER A 820 15.58 -18.24 34.09
C SER A 820 16.54 -18.85 35.13
N ARG A 821 16.56 -20.18 35.17
CA ARG A 821 17.59 -20.91 35.96
C ARG A 821 19.02 -20.64 35.47
N ALA A 822 19.17 -20.22 34.24
CA ALA A 822 20.46 -19.89 33.64
C ALA A 822 20.89 -18.44 33.90
N PHE A 823 20.05 -17.62 34.59
CA PHE A 823 20.34 -16.21 34.86
C PHE A 823 21.58 -16.05 35.78
N PRO A 824 22.62 -15.29 35.33
CA PRO A 824 23.87 -15.11 36.08
C PRO A 824 23.69 -14.03 37.18
N SER A 825 23.17 -14.40 38.33
CA SER A 825 22.87 -13.51 39.48
C SER A 825 24.08 -12.70 39.98
N GLU A 826 25.28 -13.18 39.78
CA GLU A 826 26.54 -12.50 40.16
C GLU A 826 26.76 -11.19 39.38
N LEU A 827 26.11 -11.04 38.21
CA LEU A 827 26.24 -9.82 37.41
C LEU A 827 25.36 -8.67 37.90
N MET A 828 24.41 -8.93 38.81
CA MET A 828 23.55 -7.90 39.38
C MET A 828 24.28 -6.97 40.36
N GLU A 829 25.43 -7.38 40.90
CA GLU A 829 26.25 -6.51 41.73
C GLU A 829 26.96 -5.41 40.91
N GLN A 830 26.97 -5.53 39.56
CA GLN A 830 27.58 -4.56 38.68
C GLN A 830 26.50 -3.65 38.07
N ARG A 831 26.67 -2.34 38.22
CA ARG A 831 25.81 -1.38 37.53
C ARG A 831 26.16 -1.36 36.04
N LEU A 832 25.38 -2.07 35.22
CA LEU A 832 25.59 -2.15 33.80
C LEU A 832 25.09 -0.88 33.11
N THR A 833 25.93 -0.30 32.25
CA THR A 833 25.46 0.78 31.35
C THR A 833 24.50 0.19 30.32
N SER A 834 23.38 0.87 30.03
CA SER A 834 22.39 0.43 29.04
C SER A 834 22.29 1.40 27.87
N ARG A 835 21.92 0.86 26.71
CA ARG A 835 21.66 1.64 25.50
C ARG A 835 20.56 0.97 24.66
N LEU A 836 19.85 1.78 23.86
CA LEU A 836 18.90 1.22 22.90
C LEU A 836 19.61 0.65 21.68
N GLY A 837 19.06 -0.43 21.16
CA GLY A 837 19.49 -1.02 19.89
C GLY A 837 18.81 -0.35 18.70
N SER A 838 19.53 -0.23 17.59
CA SER A 838 19.04 0.41 16.36
C SER A 838 18.32 -0.52 15.38
N ALA A 839 18.38 -1.84 15.58
CA ALA A 839 18.12 -2.84 14.54
C ALA A 839 16.65 -3.29 14.38
N GLU A 840 15.75 -3.12 15.37
CA GLU A 840 14.41 -3.70 15.32
C GLU A 840 13.29 -2.68 14.97
N GLN A 841 12.35 -3.12 14.13
CA GLN A 841 11.26 -2.28 13.62
C GLN A 841 9.95 -2.40 14.41
N SER A 842 9.66 -3.53 15.04
CA SER A 842 8.39 -3.81 15.72
C SER A 842 8.48 -3.82 17.25
N ASN A 843 9.67 -3.89 17.80
CA ASN A 843 9.94 -4.01 19.22
C ASN A 843 11.00 -2.97 19.64
N THR A 844 11.25 -2.86 20.95
CA THR A 844 12.34 -2.04 21.46
C THR A 844 13.39 -2.93 22.10
N SER A 845 14.64 -2.81 21.64
CA SER A 845 15.77 -3.55 22.15
C SER A 845 16.62 -2.71 23.09
N ILE A 846 16.89 -3.24 24.28
CA ILE A 846 17.76 -2.62 25.29
C ILE A 846 18.97 -3.52 25.51
N LEU A 847 20.17 -2.98 25.32
CA LEU A 847 21.43 -3.69 25.53
C LEU A 847 22.04 -3.25 26.86
N TYR A 848 22.44 -4.20 27.70
CA TYR A 848 23.12 -3.94 28.97
C TYR A 848 24.58 -4.34 28.85
N GLY A 849 25.45 -3.34 28.67
CA GLY A 849 26.84 -3.59 28.39
C GLY A 849 27.04 -4.52 27.19
N ASN A 850 27.86 -5.56 27.40
CA ASN A 850 28.07 -6.66 26.41
C ASN A 850 27.49 -7.98 26.93
N GLN A 851 26.51 -7.96 27.85
CA GLN A 851 26.10 -9.16 28.58
C GLN A 851 24.65 -9.55 28.30
N PHE A 852 23.72 -8.56 28.31
CA PHE A 852 22.31 -8.86 28.16
C PHE A 852 21.66 -8.05 27.02
N PHE A 853 20.62 -8.67 26.47
CA PHE A 853 19.75 -8.11 25.48
C PHE A 853 18.31 -8.30 25.95
N LEU A 854 17.61 -7.20 26.25
CA LEU A 854 16.19 -7.20 26.58
C LEU A 854 15.39 -6.76 25.35
N LYS A 855 14.41 -7.56 24.98
CA LYS A 855 13.45 -7.28 23.91
C LYS A 855 12.11 -6.92 24.52
N LEU A 856 11.67 -5.65 24.36
CA LEU A 856 10.40 -5.15 24.83
C LEU A 856 9.38 -5.18 23.66
N PHE A 857 8.32 -5.99 23.80
CA PHE A 857 7.31 -6.18 22.75
C PHE A 857 6.29 -5.06 22.80
N ARG A 858 6.35 -4.10 21.86
CA ARG A 858 5.49 -2.91 21.86
C ARG A 858 4.02 -3.22 21.57
N ARG A 859 3.73 -4.15 20.66
CA ARG A 859 2.39 -4.70 20.40
C ARG A 859 2.27 -6.05 21.08
N LEU A 860 1.30 -6.18 21.97
CA LEU A 860 1.09 -7.42 22.70
C LEU A 860 0.18 -8.37 21.91
N GLN A 861 0.54 -9.65 21.93
CA GLN A 861 -0.24 -10.74 21.37
C GLN A 861 -0.67 -11.67 22.49
N LEU A 862 -1.89 -12.23 22.37
CA LEU A 862 -2.34 -13.28 23.29
C LEU A 862 -1.36 -14.45 23.26
N ASN A 863 -1.20 -15.09 24.39
CA ASN A 863 -0.34 -16.23 24.62
C ASN A 863 1.13 -15.89 24.77
N GLU A 864 1.91 -16.90 25.10
CA GLU A 864 3.35 -16.80 25.20
C GLU A 864 3.97 -16.59 23.82
N ASN A 865 4.91 -15.65 23.74
CA ASN A 865 5.61 -15.39 22.49
C ASN A 865 6.50 -16.59 22.11
N PRO A 866 6.49 -17.09 20.86
CA PRO A 866 7.34 -18.21 20.43
C PRO A 866 8.83 -18.00 20.68
N ASP A 867 9.36 -16.77 20.61
CA ASP A 867 10.76 -16.48 20.90
C ASP A 867 11.10 -16.86 22.35
N VAL A 868 10.17 -16.61 23.28
CA VAL A 868 10.31 -16.94 24.69
C VAL A 868 10.18 -18.45 24.93
N GLU A 869 9.14 -19.06 24.37
CA GLU A 869 8.88 -20.49 24.51
C GLU A 869 10.04 -21.35 24.00
N ILE A 870 10.48 -21.07 22.77
CA ILE A 870 11.59 -21.77 22.11
C ILE A 870 12.92 -21.48 22.83
N GLY A 871 13.20 -20.20 23.13
CA GLY A 871 14.44 -19.80 23.80
C GLY A 871 14.60 -20.45 25.17
N ARG A 872 13.51 -20.49 25.96
CA ARG A 872 13.46 -21.14 27.27
C ARG A 872 13.66 -22.65 27.13
N PHE A 873 12.93 -23.30 26.21
CA PHE A 873 13.08 -24.76 25.98
C PHE A 873 14.50 -25.12 25.59
N LEU A 874 15.08 -24.45 24.61
CA LEU A 874 16.46 -24.75 24.17
C LEU A 874 17.51 -24.46 25.25
N THR A 875 17.28 -23.47 26.11
CA THR A 875 18.22 -23.15 27.19
C THR A 875 18.06 -24.08 28.39
N GLU A 876 16.82 -24.25 28.90
CA GLU A 876 16.58 -24.90 30.20
C GLU A 876 16.33 -26.40 30.14
N VAL A 877 15.79 -26.88 28.98
CA VAL A 877 15.40 -28.29 28.81
C VAL A 877 16.37 -29.01 27.89
N ALA A 878 16.59 -28.51 26.69
CA ALA A 878 17.45 -29.14 25.68
C ALA A 878 18.95 -28.82 25.88
N HIS A 879 19.28 -27.79 26.68
CA HIS A 879 20.64 -27.29 26.90
C HIS A 879 21.46 -27.11 25.63
N PHE A 880 20.81 -26.52 24.58
CA PHE A 880 21.43 -26.32 23.29
C PHE A 880 22.38 -25.10 23.33
N PRO A 881 23.69 -25.27 23.05
CA PRO A 881 24.71 -24.27 23.34
C PRO A 881 24.84 -23.19 22.25
N CYS A 882 24.18 -23.35 21.10
CA CYS A 882 24.39 -22.49 19.92
C CYS A 882 23.25 -21.49 19.70
N ILE A 883 22.62 -21.03 20.77
CA ILE A 883 21.67 -19.95 20.79
C ILE A 883 22.05 -18.93 21.87
N PRO A 884 21.58 -17.67 21.79
CA PRO A 884 21.64 -16.77 22.95
C PRO A 884 20.90 -17.41 24.13
N PRO A 885 21.52 -17.57 25.31
CA PRO A 885 20.84 -18.21 26.43
C PRO A 885 19.65 -17.33 26.89
N PHE A 886 18.52 -17.96 27.11
CA PHE A 886 17.34 -17.31 27.68
C PHE A 886 17.58 -17.05 29.17
N PHE A 887 17.46 -15.79 29.62
CA PHE A 887 17.73 -15.37 30.96
C PHE A 887 16.50 -14.93 31.76
N GLY A 888 15.37 -14.67 31.09
CA GLY A 888 14.15 -14.33 31.79
C GLY A 888 13.10 -13.65 30.90
N GLU A 889 11.99 -13.33 31.52
CA GLU A 889 10.85 -12.71 30.86
C GLU A 889 10.04 -11.82 31.79
N ILE A 890 9.25 -10.93 31.18
CA ILE A 890 8.15 -10.22 31.82
C ILE A 890 6.87 -10.59 31.08
N SER A 891 5.81 -10.92 31.82
CA SER A 891 4.54 -11.33 31.25
C SER A 891 3.35 -10.81 32.04
N LEU A 892 2.21 -10.66 31.37
CA LEU A 892 0.92 -10.45 32.02
C LEU A 892 0.28 -11.80 32.32
N SER A 893 -0.19 -11.97 33.52
CA SER A 893 -0.92 -13.15 33.96
C SER A 893 -2.17 -12.78 34.74
N SER A 894 -3.17 -13.64 34.71
CA SER A 894 -4.35 -13.54 35.56
C SER A 894 -4.96 -14.92 35.80
N PRO A 895 -5.72 -15.10 36.88
CA PRO A 895 -6.32 -16.40 37.21
C PRO A 895 -7.26 -16.86 36.07
N GLY A 896 -6.91 -17.98 35.42
CA GLY A 896 -7.73 -18.61 34.37
C GLY A 896 -7.53 -18.07 32.96
N SER A 897 -6.57 -17.18 32.72
CA SER A 897 -6.15 -16.73 31.37
C SER A 897 -4.77 -17.23 30.99
N GLU A 898 -4.53 -17.35 29.68
CA GLU A 898 -3.22 -17.65 29.13
C GLU A 898 -2.28 -16.45 29.33
N LYS A 899 -1.02 -16.74 29.57
CA LYS A 899 0.04 -15.76 29.81
C LYS A 899 0.37 -14.97 28.55
N THR A 900 0.54 -13.65 28.66
CA THR A 900 0.91 -12.77 27.55
C THR A 900 2.31 -12.21 27.78
N THR A 901 3.21 -12.37 26.82
CA THR A 901 4.58 -11.89 26.93
C THR A 901 4.68 -10.39 26.72
N VAL A 902 5.39 -9.70 27.63
CA VAL A 902 5.67 -8.26 27.64
C VAL A 902 7.12 -7.98 27.27
N ALA A 903 8.07 -8.74 27.79
CA ALA A 903 9.49 -8.62 27.46
C ALA A 903 10.21 -9.97 27.58
N MET A 904 11.36 -10.07 26.89
CA MET A 904 12.26 -11.22 26.96
C MET A 904 13.69 -10.74 27.22
N LEU A 905 14.37 -11.38 28.15
CA LEU A 905 15.79 -11.18 28.44
C LEU A 905 16.61 -12.37 27.98
N GLN A 906 17.65 -12.10 27.21
CA GLN A 906 18.60 -13.12 26.75
C GLN A 906 20.04 -12.64 26.85
N GLY A 907 21.00 -13.56 26.73
CA GLY A 907 22.41 -13.22 26.62
C GLY A 907 22.73 -12.48 25.33
N LEU A 908 23.59 -11.47 25.41
CA LEU A 908 24.10 -10.79 24.23
C LEU A 908 25.26 -11.59 23.65
N VAL A 909 25.13 -12.01 22.41
CA VAL A 909 26.21 -12.72 21.68
C VAL A 909 27.10 -11.69 20.99
N PRO A 910 28.39 -11.60 21.35
CA PRO A 910 29.33 -10.76 20.62
C PRO A 910 29.42 -11.21 19.17
N ASN A 911 29.33 -10.26 18.23
CA ASN A 911 29.42 -10.54 16.80
C ASN A 911 30.10 -9.38 16.05
N ASP A 912 30.69 -9.67 14.90
CA ASP A 912 31.30 -8.72 13.99
C ASP A 912 30.37 -8.34 12.82
N GLY A 913 29.09 -8.61 12.94
CA GLY A 913 28.05 -8.38 11.92
C GLY A 913 27.11 -9.56 11.76
N ASP A 914 26.12 -9.43 10.87
CA ASP A 914 25.15 -10.48 10.63
C ASP A 914 25.64 -11.52 9.60
N GLY A 915 25.08 -12.74 9.68
CA GLY A 915 25.46 -13.85 8.80
C GLY A 915 25.14 -13.59 7.33
N TRP A 916 24.08 -12.82 7.03
CA TRP A 916 23.70 -12.47 5.66
C TRP A 916 24.80 -11.63 4.99
N GLN A 917 25.24 -10.55 5.67
CA GLN A 917 26.30 -9.69 5.16
C GLN A 917 27.63 -10.45 5.01
N TRP A 918 27.92 -11.37 5.93
CA TRP A 918 29.09 -12.24 5.86
C TRP A 918 29.05 -13.11 4.59
N PHE A 919 27.93 -13.80 4.32
CA PHE A 919 27.77 -14.63 3.11
C PHE A 919 27.82 -13.79 1.84
N VAL A 920 27.13 -12.65 1.80
CA VAL A 920 27.15 -11.74 0.64
C VAL A 920 28.56 -11.27 0.32
N ASN A 921 29.33 -10.87 1.32
CA ASN A 921 30.70 -10.39 1.14
C ASN A 921 31.62 -11.50 0.62
N HIS A 922 31.50 -12.72 1.16
CA HIS A 922 32.34 -13.86 0.75
C HIS A 922 32.00 -14.36 -0.66
N VAL A 923 30.70 -14.43 -1.01
CA VAL A 923 30.28 -14.79 -2.36
C VAL A 923 30.70 -13.71 -3.38
N SER A 924 30.55 -12.42 -3.04
CA SER A 924 30.97 -11.31 -3.91
C SER A 924 32.49 -11.34 -4.14
N HIS A 925 33.27 -11.61 -3.08
CA HIS A 925 34.73 -11.74 -3.21
C HIS A 925 35.13 -12.92 -4.08
N TRP A 926 34.46 -14.06 -3.93
CA TRP A 926 34.68 -15.24 -4.78
C TRP A 926 34.34 -14.94 -6.25
N LEU A 927 33.16 -14.35 -6.53
CA LEU A 927 32.76 -13.97 -7.88
C LEU A 927 33.76 -13.02 -8.52
N SER A 928 34.23 -12.01 -7.78
CA SER A 928 35.26 -11.07 -8.26
C SER A 928 36.61 -11.74 -8.56
N SER A 929 36.94 -12.84 -7.87
CA SER A 929 38.15 -13.61 -8.12
C SER A 929 38.08 -14.52 -9.33
N VAL A 930 36.86 -14.86 -9.80
CA VAL A 930 36.61 -15.72 -10.98
C VAL A 930 36.52 -14.90 -12.27
N GLU A 931 36.29 -13.58 -12.21
CA GLU A 931 36.30 -12.67 -13.36
C GLU A 931 37.73 -12.34 -13.81
N SER A 932 38.44 -13.33 -14.41
CA SER A 932 39.60 -13.13 -15.26
C SER A 932 39.23 -13.33 -16.72
N PRO A 933 39.85 -12.61 -17.69
CA PRO A 933 39.24 -12.31 -18.98
C PRO A 933 38.91 -13.54 -19.80
N ALA A 934 37.69 -13.59 -20.27
CA ALA A 934 37.20 -14.59 -21.23
C ALA A 934 37.98 -14.50 -22.53
N THR A 935 38.86 -15.48 -22.77
CA THR A 935 39.29 -15.93 -24.09
C THR A 935 38.80 -17.35 -24.28
N ASN A 936 37.74 -17.48 -25.11
CA ASN A 936 37.30 -18.73 -25.74
C ASN A 936 36.89 -19.89 -24.82
N LEU A 937 35.62 -19.96 -24.48
CA LEU A 937 35.00 -21.21 -24.08
C LEU A 937 33.68 -21.44 -24.85
N VAL A 938 33.82 -21.98 -26.07
CA VAL A 938 32.81 -22.87 -26.66
C VAL A 938 33.31 -24.27 -26.37
N ALA A 939 32.90 -24.86 -25.27
CA ALA A 939 33.03 -26.31 -25.01
C ALA A 939 31.73 -26.82 -24.35
N PRO A 940 31.21 -27.96 -24.76
CA PRO A 940 29.99 -28.54 -24.20
C PRO A 940 30.19 -28.91 -22.72
N ILE A 941 29.17 -28.60 -21.92
CA ILE A 941 29.09 -28.87 -20.48
C ILE A 941 29.27 -30.38 -20.23
N PRO A 942 30.29 -30.81 -19.47
CA PRO A 942 30.49 -32.25 -19.16
C PRO A 942 29.38 -32.76 -18.21
N ASN A 943 29.03 -34.04 -18.40
CA ASN A 943 28.05 -34.76 -17.60
C ASN A 943 28.44 -34.73 -16.12
N PHE A 944 27.50 -34.49 -15.20
CA PHE A 944 27.70 -34.26 -13.76
C PHE A 944 28.52 -35.32 -13.01
N GLN A 945 28.70 -36.50 -13.59
CA GLN A 945 29.53 -37.58 -13.01
C GLN A 945 31.03 -37.46 -13.28
N SER A 946 31.47 -36.67 -14.27
CA SER A 946 32.89 -36.50 -14.60
C SER A 946 33.52 -35.22 -14.00
N ALA A 947 32.71 -34.31 -13.41
CA ALA A 947 33.20 -33.05 -12.84
C ALA A 947 33.90 -33.17 -11.47
N ARG A 948 34.12 -34.41 -10.97
CA ARG A 948 34.71 -34.62 -9.65
C ARG A 948 36.23 -34.46 -9.58
N THR A 949 36.93 -34.24 -10.67
CA THR A 949 38.42 -34.35 -10.66
C THR A 949 39.18 -33.10 -11.07
N ASP A 950 38.58 -32.04 -11.58
CA ASP A 950 39.36 -30.87 -12.06
C ASP A 950 39.02 -29.50 -11.47
N VAL A 951 38.05 -29.42 -10.54
CA VAL A 951 37.62 -28.16 -9.88
C VAL A 951 38.45 -27.77 -8.65
N SER A 952 39.54 -28.52 -8.37
CA SER A 952 40.30 -28.41 -7.11
C SER A 952 41.26 -27.20 -7.03
N LYS A 953 41.44 -26.38 -8.07
CA LYS A 953 42.43 -25.30 -8.05
C LYS A 953 41.84 -23.90 -7.81
N ASP A 954 40.55 -23.66 -8.06
CA ASP A 954 39.94 -22.33 -7.89
C ASP A 954 38.95 -22.23 -6.71
N LEU A 955 38.88 -23.23 -5.86
CA LEU A 955 37.89 -23.33 -4.79
C LEU A 955 38.29 -22.65 -3.47
N GLY A 956 39.44 -21.98 -3.39
CA GLY A 956 39.94 -21.45 -2.11
C GLY A 956 38.96 -20.50 -1.40
N ALA A 957 38.44 -19.53 -2.11
CA ALA A 957 37.46 -18.57 -1.55
C ALA A 957 36.04 -19.16 -1.45
N ALA A 958 35.62 -20.00 -2.41
CA ALA A 958 34.31 -20.68 -2.36
C ALA A 958 34.27 -21.74 -1.25
N GLN A 959 35.41 -22.36 -0.91
CA GLN A 959 35.47 -23.40 0.11
C GLN A 959 35.09 -22.90 1.51
N GLN A 960 35.43 -21.70 1.89
CA GLN A 960 35.03 -21.09 3.16
C GLN A 960 33.51 -20.87 3.21
N THR A 961 32.93 -20.37 2.15
CA THR A 961 31.48 -20.15 2.04
C THR A 961 30.71 -21.46 2.10
N LEU A 962 31.16 -22.50 1.38
CA LEU A 962 30.57 -23.85 1.42
C LEU A 962 30.71 -24.53 2.78
N GLN A 963 31.83 -24.34 3.46
CA GLN A 963 32.06 -24.85 4.82
C GLN A 963 31.15 -24.14 5.83
N ALA A 964 30.97 -22.82 5.71
CA ALA A 964 30.05 -22.04 6.55
C ALA A 964 28.58 -22.46 6.32
N ALA A 965 28.18 -22.65 5.08
CA ALA A 965 26.83 -23.15 4.75
C ALA A 965 26.59 -24.56 5.29
N ALA A 966 27.59 -25.47 5.15
CA ALA A 966 27.50 -26.82 5.71
C ALA A 966 27.51 -26.82 7.25
N PHE A 967 28.21 -25.88 7.87
CA PHE A 967 28.20 -25.70 9.32
C PHE A 967 26.83 -25.20 9.78
N LEU A 968 26.27 -24.19 9.14
CA LEU A 968 24.95 -23.68 9.43
C LEU A 968 23.86 -24.75 9.30
N GLY A 969 23.92 -25.56 8.23
CA GLY A 969 23.01 -26.71 8.04
C GLY A 969 23.12 -27.74 9.16
N ARG A 970 24.35 -28.04 9.66
CA ARG A 970 24.52 -28.94 10.80
C ARG A 970 23.94 -28.34 12.10
N LEU A 971 24.16 -27.05 12.35
CA LEU A 971 23.60 -26.39 13.54
C LEU A 971 22.08 -26.39 13.51
N THR A 972 21.48 -26.10 12.35
CA THR A 972 20.03 -26.15 12.15
C THR A 972 19.47 -27.55 12.43
N ALA A 973 20.12 -28.58 11.90
CA ALA A 973 19.72 -29.95 12.18
C ALA A 973 19.88 -30.36 13.68
N GLN A 974 20.93 -29.90 14.34
CA GLN A 974 21.12 -30.11 15.77
C GLN A 974 20.07 -29.38 16.60
N MET A 975 19.68 -28.18 16.20
CA MET A 975 18.62 -27.42 16.85
C MET A 975 17.25 -28.13 16.70
N HIS A 976 16.94 -28.67 15.51
CA HIS A 976 15.72 -29.47 15.30
C HIS A 976 15.71 -30.73 16.18
N LEU A 977 16.84 -31.42 16.29
CA LEU A 977 16.96 -32.55 17.19
C LEU A 977 16.81 -32.14 18.66
N ALA A 978 17.34 -31.00 19.05
CA ALA A 978 17.19 -30.46 20.40
C ALA A 978 15.72 -30.12 20.69
N LEU A 979 15.02 -29.45 19.76
CA LEU A 979 13.60 -29.14 19.87
C LEU A 979 12.73 -30.42 20.01
N SER A 980 13.11 -31.50 19.39
CA SER A 980 12.40 -32.79 19.48
C SER A 980 12.85 -33.69 20.65
N SER A 981 13.66 -33.19 21.58
CA SER A 981 14.28 -34.02 22.62
C SER A 981 13.36 -34.37 23.81
N SER A 982 12.26 -33.63 24.01
CA SER A 982 11.33 -33.82 25.11
C SER A 982 10.02 -34.46 24.64
N THR A 983 9.54 -35.42 25.39
CA THR A 983 8.19 -36.02 25.21
C THR A 983 7.18 -35.54 26.26
N ASP A 984 7.63 -34.76 27.24
CA ASP A 984 6.80 -34.33 28.39
C ASP A 984 6.10 -33.00 28.15
N LEU A 985 6.60 -32.22 27.19
CA LEU A 985 6.03 -30.93 26.80
C LEU A 985 5.30 -31.07 25.46
N ALA A 986 3.98 -30.99 25.48
CA ALA A 986 3.12 -31.21 24.30
C ALA A 986 3.51 -30.37 23.07
N ALA A 987 3.98 -29.13 23.28
CA ALA A 987 4.40 -28.21 22.20
C ALA A 987 5.68 -28.68 21.47
N PHE A 988 6.48 -29.57 22.08
CA PHE A 988 7.77 -30.04 21.54
C PHE A 988 7.78 -31.54 21.22
N VAL A 989 6.62 -32.20 21.30
CA VAL A 989 6.50 -33.62 20.90
C VAL A 989 6.53 -33.72 19.38
N PRO A 990 7.47 -34.51 18.80
CA PRO A 990 7.55 -34.68 17.36
C PRO A 990 6.29 -35.35 16.80
N GLU A 991 5.70 -34.76 15.78
CA GLU A 991 4.68 -35.43 15.00
C GLU A 991 5.30 -36.30 13.89
N PRO A 992 4.79 -37.49 13.62
CA PRO A 992 5.36 -38.36 12.59
C PRO A 992 5.07 -37.75 11.20
N ILE A 993 6.16 -37.54 10.42
CA ILE A 993 6.06 -37.19 9.01
C ILE A 993 5.57 -38.43 8.25
N THR A 994 4.50 -38.28 7.47
CA THR A 994 3.98 -39.36 6.64
C THR A 994 4.79 -39.51 5.34
N GLU A 995 4.73 -40.67 4.68
CA GLU A 995 5.35 -40.87 3.36
C GLU A 995 4.85 -39.88 2.32
N ASN A 996 3.57 -39.44 2.42
CA ASN A 996 2.97 -38.45 1.56
C ASN A 996 3.57 -37.06 1.79
N ASP A 997 3.86 -36.67 3.01
CA ASP A 997 4.48 -35.38 3.33
C ASP A 997 5.92 -35.36 2.78
N LEU A 998 6.66 -36.44 2.96
CA LEU A 998 8.03 -36.58 2.43
C LEU A 998 8.03 -36.52 0.89
N ALA A 999 7.10 -37.24 0.25
CA ALA A 999 7.00 -37.25 -1.21
C ALA A 999 6.65 -35.85 -1.77
N ARG A 1000 5.76 -35.13 -1.11
CA ARG A 1000 5.40 -33.73 -1.48
C ARG A 1000 6.59 -32.79 -1.33
N ASP A 1001 7.35 -32.89 -0.26
CA ASP A 1001 8.52 -32.04 -0.03
C ASP A 1001 9.66 -32.36 -1.00
N ILE A 1002 9.90 -33.63 -1.32
CA ILE A 1002 10.87 -34.05 -2.33
C ILE A 1002 10.46 -33.45 -3.71
N GLN A 1003 9.20 -33.59 -4.12
CA GLN A 1003 8.74 -33.04 -5.40
C GLN A 1003 8.92 -31.51 -5.46
N ARG A 1004 8.64 -30.79 -4.35
CA ARG A 1004 8.83 -29.34 -4.28
C ARG A 1004 10.30 -28.96 -4.43
N ILE A 1005 11.21 -29.67 -3.73
CA ILE A 1005 12.65 -29.44 -3.79
C ILE A 1005 13.20 -29.76 -5.19
N GLU A 1006 12.79 -30.89 -5.80
CA GLU A 1006 13.21 -31.27 -7.14
C GLU A 1006 12.74 -30.26 -8.20
N ALA A 1007 11.50 -29.78 -8.10
CA ALA A 1007 10.96 -28.72 -8.98
C ALA A 1007 11.76 -27.42 -8.84
N GLN A 1008 12.11 -27.02 -7.63
CA GLN A 1008 12.92 -25.83 -7.35
C GLN A 1008 14.34 -25.97 -7.93
N ILE A 1009 14.99 -27.10 -7.72
CA ILE A 1009 16.32 -27.40 -8.26
C ILE A 1009 16.29 -27.38 -9.78
N LYS A 1010 15.29 -28.02 -10.40
CA LYS A 1010 15.13 -28.07 -11.85
C LYS A 1010 14.93 -26.66 -12.40
N SER A 1011 14.02 -25.89 -11.84
CA SER A 1011 13.78 -24.49 -12.22
C SER A 1011 15.04 -23.63 -12.13
N THR A 1012 15.81 -23.77 -11.05
CA THR A 1012 17.07 -23.05 -10.85
C THR A 1012 18.12 -23.45 -11.88
N LEU A 1013 18.26 -24.76 -12.16
CA LEU A 1013 19.20 -25.25 -13.16
C LEU A 1013 18.80 -24.86 -14.60
N ASP A 1014 17.51 -24.84 -14.89
CA ASP A 1014 17.01 -24.43 -16.21
C ASP A 1014 17.21 -22.90 -16.40
N ALA A 1015 17.02 -22.10 -15.36
CA ALA A 1015 17.35 -20.67 -15.36
C ALA A 1015 18.87 -20.40 -15.53
N LEU A 1016 19.71 -21.22 -14.92
CA LEU A 1016 21.17 -21.15 -15.08
C LEU A 1016 21.64 -21.56 -16.49
N LYS A 1017 20.96 -22.51 -17.14
CA LYS A 1017 21.28 -22.94 -18.52
C LYS A 1017 20.78 -21.92 -19.56
N ALA A 1018 19.75 -21.15 -19.23
CA ALA A 1018 19.21 -20.11 -20.11
C ALA A 1018 20.05 -18.82 -20.12
N LYS A 1019 20.96 -18.66 -19.15
CA LYS A 1019 21.99 -17.63 -19.10
C LYS A 1019 23.27 -18.12 -19.77
#